data_3a24cb77598dc77fc4e8b1e73c260855
#
_entry.id   3a24cb77598dc77fc4e8b1e73c260855
#
_cell.length_a   1.000
_cell.length_b   1.000
_cell.length_c   1.000
_cell.angle_alpha   90.00
_cell.angle_beta   90.00
_cell.angle_gamma   90.00
#
_symmetry.space_group_name_H-M   'P 1'
#
loop_
_entity.id
_entity.type
_entity.pdbx_description
1 polymer ?
#
loop_
_entity_poly.entity_id
_entity_poly.type
_entity_poly.pdbx_seq_one_letter_code
_entity_poly.pdbx_strand_id
1 'polypeptide(L)'
;MVKFFVKIVVQFFFWKPSNWRKGFKAKLTSQLYSIAIRRRAKSCGKNLLVLGPGVNVTGNTTIGDGAGFGKRVKIFGDGPVSIGRRAVLAEDSVVYTQVHDYDHSDVLPFGWGFTYPETSIGDYAWIGIKCIVLPGARIGEGAIVQAGSVVMGVVPPCAIVAGNPAKVIGWRDIDHYNKLKVAAGEKPVEVPGVRSQESGVRSQGSGVRSKGSVVSDERLDDVFCSVFSVTPEEARTMTYKRHPAWDSAGQMALASAIEREFGRSLSPEEIYRLRSYSDAVALLTQRRRGAENGDAGLVFNLDRDGIAVIDEGREVSYRELASLASRAADGLAPHTVKIVRNKQDMDTVALFVGCVNRGVVPLMLPDTMDSGLFERLRSTYEGKPTDPALGLLLTTSGSTGSPKLVRISRSNLAADNKMSEVLFGFDTSTRMTMILPICYAWGLSVACSVLEAGGTLVMTRKTVMDPELADVVRSASATHIAGVPYMYEALDRFRFFDGTFPSLRGLLVSGGALAPALRRKYAEFAKGRGIAFCEGYGQTETTGVMTTIRTDVHLDLIGSIGKSENGGRFRVEDGELIYEGPIVAMGYAVCAEDLMKGDEWKGVRRTGDMAKIDADGYVTLTGRASRFLKIFGNRVSLEEVENLVKDGFAGAGCAATGADNDLHVFICGVSAADVEKFLVSKLHFNATVVKVHVLDSIPLNANGKTDYPKLKGMCDK
;
A
#
# COMPACT_ATOMS: atom_id res chain seq x y z
N MET A 1 -17.21 45.35 -40.44
CA MET A 1 -16.35 44.21 -40.88
C MET A 1 -16.38 43.01 -39.93
N VAL A 2 -16.30 43.17 -38.62
CA VAL A 2 -16.29 42.00 -37.67
C VAL A 2 -17.59 41.21 -37.66
N LYS A 3 -18.79 41.87 -37.75
CA LYS A 3 -20.09 41.17 -37.80
C LYS A 3 -20.33 40.41 -39.12
N PHE A 4 -19.71 40.82 -40.22
CA PHE A 4 -19.81 40.14 -41.52
C PHE A 4 -18.91 38.88 -41.56
N PHE A 5 -17.73 38.94 -40.96
CA PHE A 5 -16.82 37.78 -40.81
C PHE A 5 -17.41 36.69 -39.92
N VAL A 6 -18.08 37.07 -38.83
CA VAL A 6 -18.74 36.13 -37.92
C VAL A 6 -19.89 35.38 -38.64
N LYS A 7 -20.64 36.05 -39.52
CA LYS A 7 -21.76 35.41 -40.25
C LYS A 7 -21.32 34.41 -41.34
N ILE A 8 -20.19 34.69 -42.00
CA ILE A 8 -19.60 33.77 -42.99
C ILE A 8 -18.98 32.54 -42.28
N VAL A 9 -18.32 32.73 -41.14
CA VAL A 9 -17.76 31.66 -40.34
C VAL A 9 -18.85 30.73 -39.81
N VAL A 10 -20.01 31.31 -39.37
CA VAL A 10 -21.13 30.50 -38.87
C VAL A 10 -21.80 29.67 -39.96
N GLN A 11 -21.96 30.21 -41.21
CA GLN A 11 -22.57 29.48 -42.32
C GLN A 11 -21.66 28.33 -42.86
N PHE A 12 -20.33 28.50 -42.78
CA PHE A 12 -19.39 27.44 -43.16
C PHE A 12 -19.33 26.27 -42.16
N PHE A 13 -19.71 26.50 -40.91
CA PHE A 13 -19.65 25.50 -39.84
C PHE A 13 -20.78 24.46 -39.88
N PHE A 14 -21.85 24.69 -40.63
CA PHE A 14 -23.01 23.78 -40.60
C PHE A 14 -22.98 22.68 -41.69
N TRP A 15 -21.95 22.64 -42.56
CA TRP A 15 -21.99 21.73 -43.72
C TRP A 15 -20.83 20.72 -43.87
N LYS A 16 -20.12 20.34 -42.79
CA LYS A 16 -19.05 19.32 -42.88
C LYS A 16 -19.05 18.29 -41.72
N PRO A 17 -18.50 17.05 -41.95
CA PRO A 17 -18.58 15.94 -40.97
C PRO A 17 -17.97 16.23 -39.60
N SER A 18 -18.49 15.59 -38.55
CA SER A 18 -18.26 15.90 -37.13
C SER A 18 -16.79 15.94 -36.66
N ASN A 19 -15.91 15.15 -37.26
CA ASN A 19 -14.49 15.07 -36.84
C ASN A 19 -13.64 16.24 -37.39
N TRP A 20 -13.94 16.78 -38.52
CA TRP A 20 -13.26 17.95 -39.08
C TRP A 20 -13.61 19.24 -38.31
N ARG A 21 -14.85 19.33 -37.83
CA ARG A 21 -15.34 20.45 -37.02
C ARG A 21 -14.62 20.54 -35.66
N LYS A 22 -14.34 19.39 -35.02
CA LYS A 22 -13.61 19.34 -33.73
C LYS A 22 -12.16 19.82 -33.91
N GLY A 23 -11.46 19.38 -34.94
CA GLY A 23 -10.07 19.77 -35.19
C GLY A 23 -9.92 21.26 -35.58
N PHE A 24 -10.81 21.78 -36.42
CA PHE A 24 -10.77 23.20 -36.83
C PHE A 24 -11.16 24.15 -35.71
N LYS A 25 -12.19 23.80 -34.90
CA LYS A 25 -12.60 24.57 -33.74
C LYS A 25 -11.49 24.63 -32.70
N ALA A 26 -10.82 23.53 -32.44
CA ALA A 26 -9.69 23.47 -31.50
C ALA A 26 -8.53 24.36 -31.97
N LYS A 27 -8.20 24.32 -33.29
CA LYS A 27 -7.11 25.11 -33.89
C LYS A 27 -7.41 26.62 -33.83
N LEU A 28 -8.65 27.03 -34.14
CA LEU A 28 -9.07 28.42 -34.11
C LEU A 28 -9.09 28.96 -32.64
N THR A 29 -9.59 28.14 -31.72
CA THR A 29 -9.63 28.50 -30.30
C THR A 29 -8.22 28.62 -29.73
N SER A 30 -7.32 27.72 -30.07
CA SER A 30 -5.90 27.78 -29.68
C SER A 30 -5.22 29.06 -30.19
N GLN A 31 -5.51 29.46 -31.43
CA GLN A 31 -4.98 30.72 -32.01
C GLN A 31 -5.47 31.96 -31.24
N LEU A 32 -6.75 32.03 -30.88
CA LEU A 32 -7.29 33.15 -30.13
C LEU A 32 -6.67 33.28 -28.73
N TYR A 33 -6.52 32.18 -28.01
CA TYR A 33 -5.85 32.20 -26.70
C TYR A 33 -4.36 32.52 -26.82
N SER A 34 -3.69 32.05 -27.85
CA SER A 34 -2.27 32.35 -28.08
C SER A 34 -2.00 33.85 -28.28
N ILE A 35 -2.94 34.61 -28.90
CA ILE A 35 -2.81 36.06 -29.06
C ILE A 35 -2.79 36.78 -27.69
N ALA A 36 -3.62 36.36 -26.75
CA ALA A 36 -3.66 36.95 -25.42
C ALA A 36 -2.35 36.69 -24.64
N ILE A 37 -1.80 35.46 -24.75
CA ILE A 37 -0.53 35.09 -24.11
C ILE A 37 0.65 35.86 -24.74
N ARG A 38 0.68 35.97 -26.08
CA ARG A 38 1.73 36.73 -26.81
C ARG A 38 1.76 38.20 -26.45
N ARG A 39 0.63 38.80 -26.12
CA ARG A 39 0.55 40.19 -25.70
C ARG A 39 1.06 40.41 -24.26
N ARG A 40 1.02 39.38 -23.44
CA ARG A 40 1.33 39.49 -22.02
C ARG A 40 2.74 39.01 -21.67
N ALA A 41 3.23 37.98 -22.39
CA ALA A 41 4.58 37.45 -22.17
C ALA A 41 5.68 38.41 -22.62
N LYS A 42 6.84 38.38 -21.97
CA LYS A 42 8.04 39.14 -22.34
C LYS A 42 8.48 38.84 -23.78
N SER A 43 8.46 37.57 -24.13
CA SER A 43 8.71 37.08 -25.49
C SER A 43 7.99 35.75 -25.71
N CYS A 44 7.60 35.47 -26.96
CA CYS A 44 6.90 34.26 -27.31
C CYS A 44 7.29 33.78 -28.70
N GLY A 45 7.79 32.57 -28.77
CA GLY A 45 8.18 31.86 -29.99
C GLY A 45 7.01 31.56 -30.93
N LYS A 46 7.30 30.93 -32.04
CA LYS A 46 6.33 30.52 -33.07
C LYS A 46 5.54 29.29 -32.59
N ASN A 47 4.39 29.04 -33.24
CA ASN A 47 3.59 27.79 -33.08
C ASN A 47 3.17 27.46 -31.65
N LEU A 48 2.92 28.49 -30.81
CA LEU A 48 2.37 28.29 -29.47
C LEU A 48 1.06 27.50 -29.51
N LEU A 49 0.96 26.44 -28.74
CA LEU A 49 -0.23 25.59 -28.62
C LEU A 49 -0.95 25.89 -27.29
N VAL A 50 -2.20 26.33 -27.33
CA VAL A 50 -3.02 26.57 -26.13
C VAL A 50 -4.30 25.72 -26.23
N LEU A 51 -4.43 24.73 -25.36
CA LEU A 51 -5.47 23.72 -25.44
C LEU A 51 -6.79 24.11 -24.78
N GLY A 52 -6.88 25.31 -24.18
CA GLY A 52 -8.14 25.78 -23.61
C GLY A 52 -8.04 27.07 -22.79
N PRO A 53 -9.15 27.49 -22.15
CA PRO A 53 -9.24 28.74 -21.42
C PRO A 53 -8.47 28.73 -20.09
N GLY A 54 -8.30 29.94 -19.54
CA GLY A 54 -7.78 30.13 -18.19
C GLY A 54 -6.26 30.07 -18.06
N VAL A 55 -5.52 30.03 -19.16
CA VAL A 55 -4.05 30.15 -19.14
C VAL A 55 -3.67 31.59 -18.79
N ASN A 56 -2.85 31.76 -17.77
CA ASN A 56 -2.32 33.04 -17.31
C ASN A 56 -0.80 33.01 -17.30
N VAL A 57 -0.16 33.99 -17.92
CA VAL A 57 1.29 34.21 -17.91
C VAL A 57 1.62 35.62 -17.44
N THR A 58 2.82 35.83 -16.89
CA THR A 58 3.28 37.14 -16.44
C THR A 58 4.11 37.85 -17.51
N GLY A 59 4.33 39.17 -17.32
CA GLY A 59 5.15 39.96 -18.22
C GLY A 59 6.63 39.57 -18.26
N ASN A 60 7.11 38.78 -17.29
CA ASN A 60 8.48 38.28 -17.22
C ASN A 60 8.64 36.85 -17.73
N THR A 61 7.61 36.31 -18.43
CA THR A 61 7.62 34.96 -19.01
C THR A 61 8.22 34.97 -20.43
N THR A 62 9.27 34.21 -20.65
CA THR A 62 9.83 33.91 -21.97
C THR A 62 9.37 32.52 -22.41
N ILE A 63 8.84 32.41 -23.64
CA ILE A 63 8.25 31.17 -24.17
C ILE A 63 8.92 30.78 -25.47
N GLY A 64 9.43 29.56 -25.55
CA GLY A 64 10.08 29.01 -26.75
C GLY A 64 9.09 28.55 -27.85
N ASP A 65 9.63 28.22 -29.01
CA ASP A 65 8.88 27.75 -30.17
C ASP A 65 8.14 26.46 -29.89
N GLY A 66 6.86 26.37 -30.28
CA GLY A 66 6.07 25.14 -30.16
C GLY A 66 5.69 24.76 -28.73
N ALA A 67 5.92 25.61 -27.75
CA ALA A 67 5.50 25.34 -26.36
C ALA A 67 3.98 25.14 -26.27
N GLY A 68 3.54 24.28 -25.33
CA GLY A 68 2.16 23.88 -25.15
C GLY A 68 1.62 24.17 -23.74
N PHE A 69 0.40 24.73 -23.67
CA PHE A 69 -0.30 24.97 -22.41
C PHE A 69 -1.65 24.26 -22.38
N GLY A 70 -1.86 23.43 -21.37
CA GLY A 70 -3.16 22.89 -21.01
C GLY A 70 -4.12 23.96 -20.48
N LYS A 71 -5.35 23.59 -20.19
CA LYS A 71 -6.34 24.50 -19.60
C LYS A 71 -5.87 24.92 -18.19
N ARG A 72 -6.18 26.16 -17.81
CA ARG A 72 -5.98 26.72 -16.47
C ARG A 72 -4.53 26.66 -15.96
N VAL A 73 -3.54 26.53 -16.84
CA VAL A 73 -2.13 26.71 -16.47
C VAL A 73 -1.92 28.14 -16.00
N LYS A 74 -1.24 28.31 -14.88
CA LYS A 74 -1.04 29.62 -14.26
C LYS A 74 0.43 29.84 -13.92
N ILE A 75 0.93 31.01 -14.28
CA ILE A 75 2.23 31.51 -13.85
C ILE A 75 1.97 32.71 -12.95
N PHE A 76 2.44 32.67 -11.71
CA PHE A 76 2.24 33.68 -10.70
C PHE A 76 3.55 34.31 -10.24
N GLY A 77 3.51 35.60 -10.00
CA GLY A 77 4.62 36.40 -9.47
C GLY A 77 5.36 37.16 -10.56
N ASP A 78 6.25 38.05 -10.12
CA ASP A 78 6.98 38.96 -11.00
C ASP A 78 8.39 38.54 -11.31
N GLY A 79 8.82 37.37 -10.83
CA GLY A 79 10.12 36.78 -11.12
C GLY A 79 10.26 36.28 -12.57
N PRO A 80 11.51 36.21 -13.09
CA PRO A 80 11.76 35.74 -14.44
C PRO A 80 11.49 34.24 -14.55
N VAL A 81 10.79 33.83 -15.64
CA VAL A 81 10.57 32.44 -15.97
C VAL A 81 10.81 32.19 -17.47
N SER A 82 11.55 31.12 -17.75
CA SER A 82 11.81 30.67 -19.12
C SER A 82 11.17 29.29 -19.36
N ILE A 83 10.42 29.18 -20.46
CA ILE A 83 9.80 27.94 -20.92
C ILE A 83 10.39 27.59 -22.27
N GLY A 84 11.05 26.44 -22.35
CA GLY A 84 11.79 25.97 -23.50
C GLY A 84 10.90 25.62 -24.72
N ARG A 85 11.58 25.33 -25.82
CA ARG A 85 10.95 24.90 -27.07
C ARG A 85 10.21 23.59 -26.88
N ARG A 86 8.98 23.50 -27.41
CA ARG A 86 8.14 22.29 -27.33
C ARG A 86 7.96 21.75 -25.90
N ALA A 87 8.24 22.56 -24.88
CA ALA A 87 7.88 22.22 -23.50
C ALA A 87 6.36 22.24 -23.36
N VAL A 88 5.81 21.29 -22.59
CA VAL A 88 4.37 21.16 -22.37
C VAL A 88 4.03 21.26 -20.89
N LEU A 89 3.18 22.21 -20.54
CA LEU A 89 2.59 22.31 -19.21
C LEU A 89 1.14 21.84 -19.31
N ALA A 90 0.83 20.75 -18.62
CA ALA A 90 -0.49 20.14 -18.65
C ALA A 90 -1.50 20.92 -17.79
N GLU A 91 -2.77 20.55 -17.88
CA GLU A 91 -3.91 21.20 -17.25
C GLU A 91 -3.71 21.41 -15.74
N ASP A 92 -4.15 22.57 -15.23
CA ASP A 92 -4.09 22.97 -13.81
C ASP A 92 -2.68 23.04 -13.19
N SER A 93 -1.60 22.97 -13.96
CA SER A 93 -0.26 23.16 -13.41
C SER A 93 0.01 24.64 -13.11
N VAL A 94 0.79 24.87 -12.06
CA VAL A 94 1.09 26.22 -11.54
C VAL A 94 2.60 26.41 -11.46
N VAL A 95 3.08 27.57 -11.89
CA VAL A 95 4.48 27.99 -11.73
C VAL A 95 4.50 29.25 -10.88
N TYR A 96 5.12 29.17 -9.71
CA TYR A 96 5.40 30.32 -8.87
C TYR A 96 6.79 30.88 -9.18
N THR A 97 6.93 32.21 -9.22
CA THR A 97 8.18 32.89 -9.61
C THR A 97 8.68 33.86 -8.55
N GLN A 98 8.07 33.90 -7.37
CA GLN A 98 8.45 34.74 -6.25
C GLN A 98 8.21 34.06 -4.91
N VAL A 99 8.98 34.41 -3.90
CA VAL A 99 8.84 34.00 -2.50
C VAL A 99 8.89 35.24 -1.62
N HIS A 100 8.07 35.29 -0.58
CA HIS A 100 8.25 36.32 0.46
C HIS A 100 9.63 36.21 1.09
N ASP A 101 10.26 37.36 1.34
CA ASP A 101 11.50 37.39 2.12
C ASP A 101 11.14 37.21 3.60
N TYR A 102 11.16 35.98 4.06
CA TYR A 102 10.83 35.61 5.44
C TYR A 102 12.07 35.59 6.36
N ASP A 103 13.29 35.56 5.78
CA ASP A 103 14.54 35.51 6.56
C ASP A 103 15.01 36.91 7.00
N HIS A 104 14.71 37.96 6.20
CA HIS A 104 15.17 39.35 6.44
C HIS A 104 14.03 40.33 6.62
N SER A 105 12.87 39.85 7.02
CA SER A 105 11.66 40.67 7.20
C SER A 105 11.61 41.32 8.59
N ASP A 106 11.16 42.55 8.65
CA ASP A 106 10.97 43.28 9.90
C ASP A 106 9.70 42.88 10.67
N VAL A 107 8.83 42.03 10.09
CA VAL A 107 7.58 41.57 10.68
C VAL A 107 7.34 40.09 10.47
N LEU A 108 6.71 39.45 11.44
CA LEU A 108 6.33 38.03 11.35
C LEU A 108 4.91 37.91 10.78
N PRO A 109 4.62 36.85 10.01
CA PRO A 109 5.54 35.76 9.58
C PRO A 109 6.45 36.17 8.41
N PHE A 110 6.12 37.22 7.66
CA PHE A 110 6.87 37.83 6.55
C PHE A 110 6.32 39.23 6.26
N GLY A 111 7.20 40.12 5.74
CA GLY A 111 6.80 41.46 5.28
C GLY A 111 6.36 41.50 3.80
N TRP A 112 6.35 42.71 3.24
CA TRP A 112 5.99 42.94 1.84
C TRP A 112 7.14 42.72 0.84
N GLY A 113 8.32 42.35 1.32
CA GLY A 113 9.49 41.98 0.50
C GLY A 113 9.31 40.66 -0.22
N PHE A 114 9.82 40.55 -1.46
CA PHE A 114 9.85 39.35 -2.25
C PHE A 114 11.25 39.09 -2.80
N THR A 115 11.63 37.84 -2.89
CA THR A 115 12.78 37.38 -3.69
C THR A 115 12.27 36.77 -4.99
N TYR A 116 13.06 36.89 -6.06
CA TYR A 116 12.66 36.52 -7.42
C TYR A 116 13.67 35.55 -8.07
N PRO A 117 13.86 34.36 -7.55
CA PRO A 117 14.80 33.41 -8.14
C PRO A 117 14.33 32.98 -9.52
N GLU A 118 15.25 32.95 -10.49
CA GLU A 118 14.96 32.55 -11.86
C GLU A 118 14.46 31.10 -11.93
N THR A 119 13.29 30.91 -12.54
CA THR A 119 12.68 29.57 -12.77
C THR A 119 12.82 29.20 -14.25
N SER A 120 13.24 27.96 -14.55
CA SER A 120 13.41 27.53 -15.93
C SER A 120 12.84 26.13 -16.18
N ILE A 121 12.18 25.98 -17.32
CA ILE A 121 11.64 24.73 -17.85
C ILE A 121 12.30 24.50 -19.21
N GLY A 122 13.11 23.46 -19.33
CA GLY A 122 13.92 23.18 -20.51
C GLY A 122 13.12 22.73 -21.73
N ASP A 123 13.82 22.68 -22.88
CA ASP A 123 13.23 22.22 -24.15
C ASP A 123 12.64 20.82 -23.99
N TYR A 124 11.50 20.54 -24.62
CA TYR A 124 10.82 19.22 -24.61
C TYR A 124 10.45 18.69 -23.21
N ALA A 125 10.55 19.47 -22.16
CA ALA A 125 10.10 19.07 -20.82
C ALA A 125 8.58 18.92 -20.78
N TRP A 126 8.10 17.94 -20.04
CA TRP A 126 6.66 17.70 -19.84
C TRP A 126 6.30 17.82 -18.37
N ILE A 127 5.53 18.87 -18.06
CA ILE A 127 4.97 19.10 -16.73
C ILE A 127 3.56 18.50 -16.69
N GLY A 128 3.36 17.50 -15.84
CA GLY A 128 2.09 16.78 -15.67
C GLY A 128 0.97 17.65 -15.14
N ILE A 129 -0.24 17.11 -15.12
CA ILE A 129 -1.42 17.83 -14.60
C ILE A 129 -1.27 18.14 -13.10
N LYS A 130 -1.79 19.30 -12.67
CA LYS A 130 -1.80 19.74 -11.26
C LYS A 130 -0.42 19.76 -10.59
N CYS A 131 0.64 19.94 -11.37
CA CYS A 131 1.99 20.12 -10.81
C CYS A 131 2.18 21.54 -10.30
N ILE A 132 3.02 21.71 -9.29
CA ILE A 132 3.47 22.98 -8.76
C ILE A 132 4.97 23.09 -9.01
N VAL A 133 5.39 24.14 -9.71
CA VAL A 133 6.81 24.48 -9.88
C VAL A 133 7.12 25.68 -8.99
N LEU A 134 8.01 25.49 -8.03
CA LEU A 134 8.37 26.52 -7.05
C LEU A 134 9.44 27.47 -7.59
N PRO A 135 9.54 28.69 -7.02
CA PRO A 135 10.51 29.69 -7.44
C PRO A 135 11.95 29.14 -7.40
N GLY A 136 12.74 29.44 -8.42
CA GLY A 136 14.13 28.95 -8.56
C GLY A 136 14.26 27.51 -9.06
N ALA A 137 13.18 26.81 -9.35
CA ALA A 137 13.26 25.47 -9.94
C ALA A 137 13.85 25.51 -11.35
N ARG A 138 14.78 24.59 -11.64
CA ARG A 138 15.44 24.43 -12.95
C ARG A 138 15.16 23.04 -13.48
N ILE A 139 14.22 22.93 -14.41
CA ILE A 139 13.82 21.67 -15.01
C ILE A 139 14.57 21.48 -16.33
N GLY A 140 15.37 20.42 -16.41
CA GLY A 140 16.22 20.14 -17.56
C GLY A 140 15.46 19.75 -18.81
N GLU A 141 16.17 19.81 -19.96
CA GLU A 141 15.64 19.42 -21.26
C GLU A 141 15.12 17.98 -21.26
N GLY A 142 13.94 17.76 -21.83
CA GLY A 142 13.35 16.43 -21.94
C GLY A 142 12.85 15.83 -20.62
N ALA A 143 12.98 16.51 -19.51
CA ALA A 143 12.50 16.00 -18.23
C ALA A 143 10.98 15.81 -18.20
N ILE A 144 10.51 14.86 -17.41
CA ILE A 144 9.08 14.60 -17.18
C ILE A 144 8.80 14.83 -15.69
N VAL A 145 7.85 15.71 -15.38
CA VAL A 145 7.31 15.88 -14.04
C VAL A 145 5.96 15.19 -13.99
N GLN A 146 5.83 14.14 -13.19
CA GLN A 146 4.58 13.40 -13.08
C GLN A 146 3.48 14.23 -12.41
N ALA A 147 2.23 13.88 -12.71
CA ALA A 147 1.04 14.58 -12.23
C ALA A 147 1.03 14.78 -10.71
N GLY A 148 0.60 15.97 -10.24
CA GLY A 148 0.49 16.30 -8.82
C GLY A 148 1.80 16.57 -8.09
N SER A 149 2.94 16.61 -8.78
CA SER A 149 4.26 16.80 -8.15
C SER A 149 4.54 18.27 -7.82
N VAL A 150 5.34 18.49 -6.76
CA VAL A 150 5.87 19.80 -6.37
C VAL A 150 7.37 19.84 -6.63
N VAL A 151 7.76 20.64 -7.61
CA VAL A 151 9.16 20.74 -8.06
C VAL A 151 9.87 21.90 -7.39
N MET A 152 10.99 21.61 -6.74
CA MET A 152 11.94 22.59 -6.19
C MET A 152 13.37 22.20 -6.58
N GLY A 153 14.25 23.19 -6.76
CA GLY A 153 15.66 22.95 -7.11
C GLY A 153 15.85 22.47 -8.55
N VAL A 154 16.84 21.60 -8.76
CA VAL A 154 17.27 21.19 -10.11
C VAL A 154 16.74 19.81 -10.47
N VAL A 155 16.08 19.71 -11.61
CA VAL A 155 15.69 18.45 -12.26
C VAL A 155 16.62 18.21 -13.44
N PRO A 156 17.39 17.11 -13.46
CA PRO A 156 18.33 16.83 -14.55
C PRO A 156 17.63 16.65 -15.92
N PRO A 157 18.34 16.88 -17.04
CA PRO A 157 17.82 16.57 -18.37
C PRO A 157 17.35 15.12 -18.51
N CYS A 158 16.25 14.88 -19.21
CA CYS A 158 15.63 13.56 -19.42
C CYS A 158 15.23 12.78 -18.16
N ALA A 159 15.32 13.37 -16.96
CA ALA A 159 14.87 12.75 -15.73
C ALA A 159 13.34 12.70 -15.66
N ILE A 160 12.80 11.64 -15.04
CA ILE A 160 11.40 11.52 -14.65
C ILE A 160 11.33 11.77 -13.14
N VAL A 161 10.58 12.79 -12.72
CA VAL A 161 10.45 13.16 -11.30
C VAL A 161 8.99 13.08 -10.83
N ALA A 162 8.80 12.71 -9.56
CA ALA A 162 7.48 12.65 -8.94
C ALA A 162 7.53 12.97 -7.44
N GLY A 163 6.37 13.36 -6.88
CA GLY A 163 6.15 13.55 -5.44
C GLY A 163 6.22 15.01 -4.98
N ASN A 164 6.12 15.20 -3.65
CA ASN A 164 6.26 16.47 -2.94
C ASN A 164 7.22 16.31 -1.75
N PRO A 165 8.47 16.84 -1.80
CA PRO A 165 9.10 17.44 -2.98
C PRO A 165 9.39 16.40 -4.08
N ALA A 166 9.37 16.83 -5.35
CA ALA A 166 9.61 15.95 -6.48
C ALA A 166 11.05 15.41 -6.47
N LYS A 167 11.18 14.08 -6.60
CA LYS A 167 12.45 13.37 -6.66
C LYS A 167 12.57 12.61 -7.96
N VAL A 168 13.80 12.39 -8.44
CA VAL A 168 14.03 11.55 -9.62
C VAL A 168 13.58 10.12 -9.31
N ILE A 169 12.65 9.62 -10.11
CA ILE A 169 12.10 8.25 -10.03
C ILE A 169 12.48 7.39 -11.24
N GLY A 170 13.10 7.99 -12.24
CA GLY A 170 13.53 7.30 -13.45
C GLY A 170 14.08 8.26 -14.49
N TRP A 171 14.36 7.71 -15.68
CA TRP A 171 14.89 8.44 -16.82
C TRP A 171 14.11 8.06 -18.08
N ARG A 172 14.02 8.99 -19.04
CA ARG A 172 13.58 8.64 -20.39
C ARG A 172 14.54 7.64 -21.01
N ASP A 173 14.08 6.89 -21.99
CA ASP A 173 14.96 6.25 -22.98
C ASP A 173 15.72 7.34 -23.72
N ILE A 174 16.96 7.58 -23.29
CA ILE A 174 17.80 8.70 -23.76
C ILE A 174 18.27 8.44 -25.19
N ASP A 175 18.53 7.19 -25.54
CA ASP A 175 18.96 6.83 -26.91
C ASP A 175 17.82 7.04 -27.90
N HIS A 176 16.62 6.62 -27.55
CA HIS A 176 15.43 6.89 -28.35
C HIS A 176 15.13 8.39 -28.45
N TYR A 177 15.21 9.12 -27.33
CA TYR A 177 15.02 10.56 -27.29
C TYR A 177 16.04 11.28 -28.21
N ASN A 178 17.32 10.92 -28.12
CA ASN A 178 18.38 11.49 -28.95
C ASN A 178 18.23 11.12 -30.43
N LYS A 179 17.79 9.89 -30.76
CA LYS A 179 17.46 9.51 -32.14
C LYS A 179 16.39 10.43 -32.75
N LEU A 180 15.36 10.74 -31.99
CA LEU A 180 14.28 11.65 -32.43
C LEU A 180 14.79 13.08 -32.63
N LYS A 181 15.69 13.57 -31.74
CA LYS A 181 16.31 14.89 -31.88
C LYS A 181 17.19 14.99 -33.13
N VAL A 182 18.06 14.00 -33.33
CA VAL A 182 18.93 13.96 -34.51
C VAL A 182 18.10 13.90 -35.82
N ALA A 183 17.02 13.10 -35.82
CA ALA A 183 16.10 13.06 -36.96
C ALA A 183 15.39 14.41 -37.20
N ALA A 184 15.25 15.24 -36.19
CA ALA A 184 14.73 16.61 -36.27
C ALA A 184 15.82 17.65 -36.62
N GLY A 185 17.06 17.24 -36.85
CA GLY A 185 18.19 18.12 -37.12
C GLY A 185 18.76 18.84 -35.89
N GLU A 186 18.50 18.32 -34.67
CA GLU A 186 18.96 18.89 -33.43
C GLU A 186 20.09 18.06 -32.79
N LYS A 187 20.93 18.72 -31.97
CA LYS A 187 22.00 18.03 -31.27
C LYS A 187 21.45 17.11 -30.18
N PRO A 188 22.05 15.92 -29.96
CA PRO A 188 21.68 15.07 -28.86
C PRO A 188 21.89 15.78 -27.52
N VAL A 189 21.08 15.40 -26.50
CA VAL A 189 21.24 15.89 -25.14
C VAL A 189 22.32 15.07 -24.43
N GLU A 190 23.23 15.74 -23.78
CA GLU A 190 24.19 15.12 -22.88
C GLU A 190 23.59 15.09 -21.46
N VAL A 191 23.41 13.89 -20.90
CA VAL A 191 22.95 13.72 -19.54
C VAL A 191 24.18 13.38 -18.67
N PRO A 192 24.57 14.25 -17.74
CA PRO A 192 25.72 13.97 -16.88
C PRO A 192 25.57 12.62 -16.18
N GLY A 193 26.55 11.73 -16.36
CA GLY A 193 26.57 10.39 -15.77
C GLY A 193 25.88 9.29 -16.60
N VAL A 194 25.32 9.57 -17.77
CA VAL A 194 24.75 8.58 -18.69
C VAL A 194 25.51 8.62 -20.01
N ARG A 195 26.31 7.58 -20.30
CA ARG A 195 26.97 7.45 -21.61
C ARG A 195 26.00 6.82 -22.61
N SER A 196 25.84 7.46 -23.77
CA SER A 196 25.18 6.87 -24.96
C SER A 196 26.03 5.71 -25.50
N GLN A 197 25.40 4.58 -25.76
CA GLN A 197 26.05 3.50 -26.51
C GLN A 197 26.21 3.92 -27.96
N GLU A 198 27.45 4.10 -28.43
CA GLU A 198 27.76 4.23 -29.85
C GLU A 198 27.45 2.91 -30.57
N SER A 199 26.59 3.02 -31.56
CA SER A 199 26.22 1.95 -32.47
C SER A 199 27.38 1.60 -33.40
N GLY A 200 28.15 0.57 -33.02
CA GLY A 200 29.10 -0.11 -33.90
C GLY A 200 28.50 -1.41 -34.38
N VAL A 201 27.93 -1.41 -35.59
CA VAL A 201 27.55 -2.63 -36.31
C VAL A 201 28.81 -3.39 -36.69
N ARG A 202 29.02 -4.59 -36.14
CA ARG A 202 29.77 -5.67 -36.80
C ARG A 202 29.08 -7.00 -36.52
N SER A 203 28.54 -7.53 -37.59
CA SER A 203 28.14 -8.94 -37.75
C SER A 203 29.38 -9.84 -37.65
N GLN A 204 29.32 -10.88 -36.83
CA GLN A 204 29.71 -12.25 -37.23
C GLN A 204 29.42 -13.23 -36.08
N GLY A 205 28.88 -14.35 -36.47
CA GLY A 205 28.33 -15.36 -35.60
C GLY A 205 29.33 -16.30 -34.96
N SER A 206 28.77 -17.12 -34.19
CA SER A 206 29.10 -18.50 -33.82
C SER A 206 29.03 -18.71 -32.29
N GLY A 207 28.26 -19.71 -31.95
CA GLY A 207 27.87 -20.18 -30.66
C GLY A 207 28.98 -20.35 -29.63
N VAL A 208 28.61 -20.06 -28.40
CA VAL A 208 29.26 -20.64 -27.23
C VAL A 208 28.24 -20.83 -26.09
N ARG A 209 28.33 -22.00 -25.56
CA ARG A 209 27.69 -22.63 -24.41
C ARG A 209 27.48 -21.69 -23.21
N SER A 210 26.30 -21.80 -22.63
CA SER A 210 25.95 -21.32 -21.29
C SER A 210 26.94 -21.86 -20.24
N LYS A 211 27.70 -20.96 -19.63
CA LYS A 211 28.29 -21.16 -18.30
C LYS A 211 27.68 -20.14 -17.36
N GLY A 212 27.07 -20.63 -16.27
CA GLY A 212 26.57 -19.79 -15.19
C GLY A 212 27.69 -18.94 -14.62
N SER A 213 27.57 -17.62 -14.74
CA SER A 213 28.51 -16.70 -14.13
C SER A 213 28.22 -16.58 -12.64
N VAL A 214 29.11 -17.10 -11.83
CA VAL A 214 29.30 -16.71 -10.43
C VAL A 214 29.59 -15.21 -10.44
N VAL A 215 28.89 -14.42 -9.63
CA VAL A 215 29.23 -13.00 -9.41
C VAL A 215 30.65 -13.00 -8.82
N SER A 216 31.64 -12.47 -9.54
CA SER A 216 32.98 -12.29 -8.98
C SER A 216 32.94 -11.09 -8.04
N ASP A 217 33.51 -11.23 -6.83
CA ASP A 217 33.62 -10.14 -5.86
C ASP A 217 34.31 -8.91 -6.48
N GLU A 218 35.23 -9.10 -7.44
CA GLU A 218 35.95 -8.04 -8.15
C GLU A 218 35.05 -7.02 -8.86
N ARG A 219 33.97 -7.47 -9.53
CA ARG A 219 33.04 -6.55 -10.22
C ARG A 219 32.26 -5.67 -9.26
N LEU A 220 31.91 -6.18 -8.10
CA LEU A 220 31.21 -5.43 -7.07
C LEU A 220 32.18 -4.46 -6.36
N ASP A 221 33.44 -4.89 -6.13
CA ASP A 221 34.51 -4.01 -5.65
C ASP A 221 34.66 -2.80 -6.58
N ASP A 222 34.74 -3.03 -7.90
CA ASP A 222 34.86 -1.96 -8.90
C ASP A 222 33.68 -0.96 -8.83
N VAL A 223 32.48 -1.45 -8.61
CA VAL A 223 31.30 -0.59 -8.44
C VAL A 223 31.45 0.30 -7.21
N PHE A 224 31.76 -0.27 -6.05
CA PHE A 224 31.95 0.52 -4.81
C PHE A 224 33.13 1.49 -4.91
N CYS A 225 34.25 1.03 -5.45
CA CYS A 225 35.43 1.87 -5.64
C CYS A 225 35.14 3.05 -6.56
N SER A 226 34.40 2.83 -7.65
CA SER A 226 34.05 3.89 -8.60
C SER A 226 33.05 4.91 -8.03
N VAL A 227 32.10 4.45 -7.20
CA VAL A 227 31.06 5.32 -6.64
C VAL A 227 31.59 6.15 -5.47
N PHE A 228 32.39 5.55 -4.60
CA PHE A 228 32.81 6.17 -3.34
C PHE A 228 34.28 6.62 -3.32
N SER A 229 35.04 6.34 -4.38
CA SER A 229 36.47 6.63 -4.49
C SER A 229 37.30 6.02 -3.34
N VAL A 230 37.04 4.75 -3.05
CA VAL A 230 37.63 3.95 -1.96
C VAL A 230 38.42 2.76 -2.51
N THR A 231 39.26 2.14 -1.69
CA THR A 231 39.92 0.87 -2.03
C THR A 231 38.97 -0.33 -1.89
N PRO A 232 39.27 -1.49 -2.51
CA PRO A 232 38.43 -2.69 -2.34
C PRO A 232 38.29 -3.15 -0.88
N GLU A 233 39.35 -3.01 -0.07
CA GLU A 233 39.33 -3.35 1.35
C GLU A 233 38.38 -2.43 2.13
N GLU A 234 38.42 -1.13 1.85
CA GLU A 234 37.50 -0.16 2.46
C GLU A 234 36.05 -0.43 2.02
N ALA A 235 35.84 -0.68 0.72
CA ALA A 235 34.53 -0.99 0.16
C ALA A 235 33.83 -2.13 0.90
N ARG A 236 34.54 -3.22 1.17
CA ARG A 236 33.99 -4.42 1.84
C ARG A 236 33.59 -4.19 3.30
N THR A 237 34.07 -3.12 3.93
CA THR A 237 33.75 -2.75 5.32
C THR A 237 32.76 -1.60 5.40
N MET A 238 32.42 -0.97 4.27
CA MET A 238 31.53 0.18 4.23
C MET A 238 30.11 -0.13 4.70
N THR A 239 29.54 0.80 5.45
CA THR A 239 28.15 0.77 5.84
C THR A 239 27.49 2.14 5.66
N TYR A 240 26.24 2.13 5.27
CA TYR A 240 25.41 3.32 5.04
C TYR A 240 25.39 4.25 6.28
N LYS A 241 25.60 5.55 6.04
CA LYS A 241 25.68 6.60 7.09
C LYS A 241 26.85 6.48 8.07
N ARG A 242 27.68 5.45 8.01
CA ARG A 242 28.93 5.37 8.79
C ARG A 242 30.15 5.85 8.00
N HIS A 243 30.09 5.69 6.68
CA HIS A 243 31.10 6.26 5.79
C HIS A 243 30.62 7.61 5.23
N PRO A 244 31.43 8.70 5.28
CA PRO A 244 30.97 10.05 4.88
C PRO A 244 30.46 10.16 3.45
N ALA A 245 31.04 9.40 2.50
CA ALA A 245 30.60 9.36 1.11
C ALA A 245 29.34 8.53 0.87
N TRP A 246 28.92 7.70 1.83
CA TRP A 246 27.70 6.89 1.69
C TRP A 246 26.52 7.50 2.46
N ASP A 247 26.10 8.65 1.98
CA ASP A 247 24.86 9.33 2.36
C ASP A 247 23.70 8.93 1.43
N SER A 248 22.61 9.67 1.47
CA SER A 248 21.45 9.41 0.61
C SER A 248 21.72 9.58 -0.89
N ALA A 249 22.65 10.47 -1.27
CA ALA A 249 23.06 10.66 -2.66
C ALA A 249 24.00 9.52 -3.10
N GLY A 250 24.96 9.14 -2.26
CA GLY A 250 25.83 7.99 -2.45
C GLY A 250 25.05 6.67 -2.55
N GLN A 251 23.97 6.52 -1.77
CA GLN A 251 23.06 5.38 -1.86
C GLN A 251 22.41 5.24 -3.25
N MET A 252 21.94 6.32 -3.81
CA MET A 252 21.32 6.33 -5.15
C MET A 252 22.36 6.12 -6.25
N ALA A 253 23.54 6.70 -6.10
CA ALA A 253 24.66 6.49 -7.02
C ALA A 253 25.09 5.01 -7.05
N LEU A 254 25.20 4.38 -5.88
CA LEU A 254 25.52 2.95 -5.75
C LEU A 254 24.46 2.08 -6.40
N ALA A 255 23.16 2.34 -6.13
CA ALA A 255 22.06 1.60 -6.73
C ALA A 255 22.13 1.67 -8.27
N SER A 256 22.27 2.86 -8.83
CA SER A 256 22.38 3.06 -10.28
C SER A 256 23.65 2.42 -10.88
N ALA A 257 24.74 2.36 -10.15
CA ALA A 257 25.96 1.70 -10.60
C ALA A 257 25.81 0.17 -10.60
N ILE A 258 25.17 -0.40 -9.59
CA ILE A 258 24.82 -1.83 -9.53
C ILE A 258 23.87 -2.19 -10.67
N GLU A 259 22.81 -1.41 -10.91
CA GLU A 259 21.87 -1.65 -12.01
C GLU A 259 22.57 -1.70 -13.37
N ARG A 260 23.48 -0.76 -13.60
CA ARG A 260 24.23 -0.67 -14.84
C ARG A 260 25.24 -1.80 -15.03
N GLU A 261 26.00 -2.14 -13.98
CA GLU A 261 27.07 -3.14 -14.05
C GLU A 261 26.53 -4.56 -14.16
N PHE A 262 25.44 -4.84 -13.44
CA PHE A 262 24.86 -6.18 -13.38
C PHE A 262 23.62 -6.35 -14.26
N GLY A 263 23.19 -5.32 -15.00
CA GLY A 263 22.06 -5.35 -15.92
C GLY A 263 20.72 -5.67 -15.22
N ARG A 264 20.58 -5.24 -13.97
CA ARG A 264 19.43 -5.55 -13.11
C ARG A 264 18.84 -4.27 -12.54
N SER A 265 17.56 -4.00 -12.76
CA SER A 265 16.85 -2.92 -12.08
C SER A 265 16.58 -3.30 -10.63
N LEU A 266 16.84 -2.35 -9.72
CA LEU A 266 16.59 -2.48 -8.29
C LEU A 266 15.28 -1.81 -7.90
N SER A 267 14.45 -2.51 -7.13
CA SER A 267 13.25 -1.91 -6.55
C SER A 267 13.63 -0.88 -5.47
N PRO A 268 12.74 0.07 -5.15
CA PRO A 268 12.98 1.04 -4.07
C PRO A 268 13.35 0.38 -2.73
N GLU A 269 12.81 -0.81 -2.46
CA GLU A 269 13.09 -1.56 -1.24
C GLU A 269 14.47 -2.23 -1.28
N GLU A 270 14.86 -2.77 -2.42
CA GLU A 270 16.22 -3.31 -2.59
C GLU A 270 17.26 -2.21 -2.40
N ILE A 271 16.99 -1.01 -2.93
CA ILE A 271 17.82 0.18 -2.70
C ILE A 271 17.84 0.55 -1.21
N TYR A 272 16.69 0.49 -0.53
CA TYR A 272 16.62 0.80 0.90
C TYR A 272 17.37 -0.22 1.77
N ARG A 273 17.34 -1.52 1.41
CA ARG A 273 18.05 -2.61 2.12
C ARG A 273 19.55 -2.62 1.88
N LEU A 274 20.02 -1.96 0.85
CA LEU A 274 21.44 -1.87 0.50
C LEU A 274 22.20 -0.98 1.52
N ARG A 275 22.55 -1.54 2.68
CA ARG A 275 23.14 -0.81 3.81
C ARG A 275 24.60 -1.14 4.07
N SER A 276 25.11 -2.23 3.45
CA SER A 276 26.49 -2.70 3.57
C SER A 276 26.93 -3.34 2.27
N TYR A 277 28.22 -3.57 2.13
CA TYR A 277 28.78 -4.36 1.02
C TYR A 277 28.18 -5.79 1.00
N SER A 278 28.04 -6.42 2.17
CA SER A 278 27.42 -7.73 2.27
C SER A 278 25.96 -7.77 1.80
N ASP A 279 25.19 -6.68 1.99
CA ASP A 279 23.83 -6.59 1.45
C ASP A 279 23.84 -6.54 -0.09
N ALA A 280 24.83 -5.86 -0.68
CA ALA A 280 25.01 -5.84 -2.13
C ALA A 280 25.36 -7.24 -2.68
N VAL A 281 26.25 -7.96 -2.00
CA VAL A 281 26.57 -9.35 -2.35
C VAL A 281 25.31 -10.22 -2.25
N ALA A 282 24.60 -10.16 -1.15
CA ALA A 282 23.35 -10.92 -0.95
C ALA A 282 22.31 -10.60 -2.04
N LEU A 283 22.14 -9.32 -2.37
CA LEU A 283 21.23 -8.85 -3.41
C LEU A 283 21.58 -9.40 -4.80
N LEU A 284 22.87 -9.49 -5.13
CA LEU A 284 23.35 -9.94 -6.44
C LEU A 284 23.47 -11.46 -6.55
N THR A 285 23.69 -12.15 -5.43
CA THR A 285 23.78 -13.62 -5.37
C THR A 285 22.44 -14.30 -5.23
N GLN A 286 21.38 -13.57 -4.84
CA GLN A 286 20.02 -14.11 -4.89
C GLN A 286 19.66 -14.49 -6.33
N ARG A 287 19.88 -15.75 -6.70
CA ARG A 287 19.40 -16.30 -7.97
C ARG A 287 17.89 -16.07 -8.04
N ARG A 288 17.44 -15.36 -9.08
CA ARG A 288 16.05 -15.44 -9.55
C ARG A 288 15.71 -16.90 -9.85
N ARG A 289 15.34 -17.69 -8.86
CA ARG A 289 14.53 -18.89 -9.08
C ARG A 289 13.09 -18.42 -9.25
N GLY A 290 12.70 -18.06 -10.45
CA GLY A 290 11.32 -17.63 -10.74
C GLY A 290 11.15 -16.71 -11.95
N ALA A 291 12.21 -16.35 -12.69
CA ALA A 291 12.11 -15.38 -13.80
C ALA A 291 12.09 -16.02 -15.20
N GLU A 292 11.75 -17.30 -15.33
CA GLU A 292 11.55 -17.92 -16.64
C GLU A 292 10.07 -18.11 -17.03
N ASN A 293 9.14 -17.86 -16.13
CA ASN A 293 7.70 -17.81 -16.47
C ASN A 293 7.11 -16.62 -15.73
N GLY A 294 6.63 -15.63 -16.42
CA GLY A 294 6.10 -14.32 -16.04
C GLY A 294 5.18 -14.16 -14.82
N ASP A 295 5.39 -14.92 -13.74
CA ASP A 295 4.58 -14.89 -12.51
C ASP A 295 5.50 -14.80 -11.27
N ALA A 296 5.77 -13.55 -10.82
CA ALA A 296 6.56 -13.24 -9.64
C ALA A 296 5.73 -13.44 -8.34
N GLY A 297 5.23 -14.66 -8.12
CA GLY A 297 4.48 -15.01 -6.91
C GLY A 297 5.35 -15.32 -5.70
N LEU A 298 4.74 -15.37 -4.50
CA LEU A 298 5.41 -15.76 -3.27
C LEU A 298 6.04 -17.16 -3.41
N VAL A 299 7.32 -17.25 -3.05
CA VAL A 299 8.06 -18.49 -2.85
C VAL A 299 8.90 -18.32 -1.58
N PHE A 300 8.65 -19.13 -0.54
CA PHE A 300 9.43 -19.04 0.70
C PHE A 300 10.87 -19.50 0.45
N ASN A 301 11.82 -18.61 0.74
CA ASN A 301 13.23 -18.95 0.73
C ASN A 301 13.58 -19.67 2.04
N LEU A 302 13.70 -20.99 1.99
CA LEU A 302 14.03 -21.84 3.13
C LEU A 302 15.52 -22.24 3.17
N ASP A 303 16.33 -21.82 2.20
CA ASP A 303 17.79 -22.06 2.20
C ASP A 303 18.49 -20.96 3.01
N ARG A 304 18.27 -21.02 4.29
CA ARG A 304 18.87 -20.11 5.28
C ARG A 304 19.09 -20.82 6.62
N ASP A 305 19.97 -20.25 7.44
CA ASP A 305 20.18 -20.69 8.81
C ASP A 305 19.08 -20.15 9.75
N GLY A 306 18.94 -20.77 10.92
CA GLY A 306 18.01 -20.34 11.96
C GLY A 306 16.87 -21.32 12.17
N ILE A 307 16.10 -21.08 13.23
CA ILE A 307 14.92 -21.86 13.60
C ILE A 307 13.70 -21.21 12.93
N ALA A 308 12.97 -21.99 12.12
CA ALA A 308 11.76 -21.55 11.44
C ALA A 308 10.50 -21.73 12.31
N VAL A 309 10.42 -22.85 13.03
CA VAL A 309 9.26 -23.22 13.83
C VAL A 309 9.70 -23.82 15.17
N ILE A 310 9.02 -23.41 16.23
CA ILE A 310 9.03 -24.12 17.53
C ILE A 310 7.62 -24.66 17.74
N ASP A 311 7.45 -25.97 17.89
CA ASP A 311 6.15 -26.62 18.14
C ASP A 311 6.26 -27.52 19.37
N GLU A 312 5.56 -27.18 20.45
CA GLU A 312 5.59 -27.87 21.76
C GLU A 312 7.01 -28.11 22.26
N GLY A 313 7.90 -27.13 22.09
CA GLY A 313 9.30 -27.19 22.52
C GLY A 313 10.26 -27.86 21.51
N ARG A 314 9.75 -28.45 20.44
CA ARG A 314 10.58 -28.96 19.34
C ARG A 314 10.99 -27.82 18.42
N GLU A 315 12.26 -27.59 18.26
CA GLU A 315 12.82 -26.65 17.29
C GLU A 315 13.01 -27.29 15.92
N VAL A 316 12.58 -26.59 14.86
CA VAL A 316 12.71 -27.01 13.47
C VAL A 316 13.43 -25.91 12.71
N SER A 317 14.59 -26.23 12.16
CA SER A 317 15.35 -25.29 11.34
C SER A 317 14.68 -25.01 10.00
N TYR A 318 15.09 -23.91 9.33
CA TYR A 318 14.62 -23.60 7.97
C TYR A 318 14.91 -24.72 6.97
N ARG A 319 16.09 -25.36 7.05
CA ARG A 319 16.46 -26.51 6.18
C ARG A 319 15.62 -27.75 6.47
N GLU A 320 15.31 -27.98 7.74
CA GLU A 320 14.41 -29.07 8.12
C GLU A 320 12.97 -28.80 7.65
N LEU A 321 12.48 -27.56 7.81
CA LEU A 321 11.18 -27.13 7.28
C LEU A 321 11.11 -27.31 5.76
N ALA A 322 12.19 -27.00 5.01
CA ALA A 322 12.27 -27.22 3.57
C ALA A 322 12.07 -28.69 3.22
N SER A 323 12.71 -29.60 3.97
CA SER A 323 12.57 -31.02 3.78
C SER A 323 11.16 -31.54 4.11
N LEU A 324 10.58 -31.05 5.20
CA LEU A 324 9.21 -31.36 5.62
C LEU A 324 8.19 -30.84 4.59
N ALA A 325 8.33 -29.61 4.13
CA ALA A 325 7.45 -28.97 3.14
C ALA A 325 7.50 -29.71 1.79
N SER A 326 8.70 -30.08 1.33
CA SER A 326 8.88 -30.86 0.10
C SER A 326 8.16 -32.21 0.18
N ARG A 327 8.32 -32.95 1.29
CA ARG A 327 7.63 -34.24 1.50
C ARG A 327 6.13 -34.09 1.63
N ALA A 328 5.65 -33.05 2.37
CA ALA A 328 4.22 -32.83 2.57
C ALA A 328 3.48 -32.48 1.28
N ALA A 329 4.16 -31.83 0.33
CA ALA A 329 3.60 -31.48 -0.97
C ALA A 329 3.97 -32.47 -2.09
N ASP A 330 4.64 -33.56 -1.78
CA ASP A 330 5.06 -34.54 -2.81
C ASP A 330 3.85 -35.18 -3.51
N GLY A 331 3.96 -35.34 -4.83
CA GLY A 331 2.88 -35.85 -5.67
C GLY A 331 1.73 -34.85 -5.95
N LEU A 332 1.70 -33.68 -5.30
CA LEU A 332 0.66 -32.65 -5.59
C LEU A 332 0.96 -31.96 -6.93
N ALA A 333 -0.07 -31.80 -7.77
CA ALA A 333 0.06 -31.12 -9.06
C ALA A 333 -0.02 -29.60 -8.89
N PRO A 334 0.88 -28.82 -9.53
CA PRO A 334 0.77 -27.36 -9.57
C PRO A 334 -0.58 -26.92 -10.15
N HIS A 335 -1.03 -25.71 -9.76
CA HIS A 335 -2.29 -25.13 -10.20
C HIS A 335 -3.52 -26.00 -9.93
N THR A 336 -3.48 -26.76 -8.83
CA THR A 336 -4.64 -27.48 -8.30
C THR A 336 -4.87 -27.11 -6.85
N VAL A 337 -6.10 -27.26 -6.36
CA VAL A 337 -6.44 -26.98 -4.97
C VAL A 337 -6.04 -28.14 -4.06
N LYS A 338 -5.36 -27.81 -2.95
CA LYS A 338 -5.13 -28.71 -1.81
C LYS A 338 -5.79 -28.16 -0.56
N ILE A 339 -6.70 -28.92 0.03
CA ILE A 339 -7.28 -28.54 1.33
C ILE A 339 -6.27 -28.79 2.44
N VAL A 340 -6.08 -27.75 3.26
CA VAL A 340 -5.19 -27.77 4.43
C VAL A 340 -6.02 -27.50 5.68
N ARG A 341 -6.20 -28.51 6.54
CA ARG A 341 -6.84 -28.34 7.86
C ARG A 341 -5.82 -27.78 8.84
N ASN A 342 -6.15 -26.65 9.43
CA ASN A 342 -5.27 -25.98 10.39
C ASN A 342 -5.37 -26.62 11.77
N LYS A 343 -4.41 -27.46 12.11
CA LYS A 343 -4.22 -28.03 13.44
C LYS A 343 -3.36 -27.20 14.37
N GLN A 344 -2.94 -26.05 13.90
CA GLN A 344 -2.06 -25.11 14.63
C GLN A 344 -0.73 -25.78 15.03
N ASP A 345 -0.14 -26.53 14.13
CA ASP A 345 1.07 -27.31 14.33
C ASP A 345 2.07 -27.13 13.16
N MET A 346 3.26 -27.67 13.36
CA MET A 346 4.33 -27.66 12.38
C MET A 346 3.93 -28.34 11.06
N ASP A 347 3.17 -29.44 11.10
CA ASP A 347 2.77 -30.18 9.91
C ASP A 347 1.85 -29.32 9.02
N THR A 348 0.97 -28.51 9.64
CA THR A 348 0.15 -27.53 8.92
C THR A 348 1.02 -26.47 8.22
N VAL A 349 2.04 -25.95 8.92
CA VAL A 349 2.98 -24.98 8.34
C VAL A 349 3.75 -25.61 7.19
N ALA A 350 4.27 -26.82 7.37
CA ALA A 350 5.05 -27.53 6.35
C ALA A 350 4.21 -27.81 5.09
N LEU A 351 2.97 -28.28 5.24
CA LEU A 351 2.08 -28.51 4.11
C LEU A 351 1.72 -27.20 3.38
N PHE A 352 1.40 -26.14 4.10
CA PHE A 352 1.12 -24.82 3.53
C PHE A 352 2.31 -24.30 2.71
N VAL A 353 3.49 -24.26 3.31
CA VAL A 353 4.73 -23.81 2.67
C VAL A 353 5.06 -24.67 1.45
N GLY A 354 4.90 -25.99 1.57
CA GLY A 354 5.12 -26.93 0.47
C GLY A 354 4.19 -26.70 -0.71
N CYS A 355 2.89 -26.45 -0.44
CA CYS A 355 1.91 -26.09 -1.47
C CYS A 355 2.32 -24.82 -2.19
N VAL A 356 2.60 -23.72 -1.45
CA VAL A 356 2.97 -22.43 -2.02
C VAL A 356 4.22 -22.54 -2.90
N ASN A 357 5.28 -23.19 -2.39
CA ASN A 357 6.54 -23.33 -3.12
C ASN A 357 6.44 -24.24 -4.37
N ARG A 358 5.46 -25.13 -4.40
CA ARG A 358 5.19 -26.04 -5.54
C ARG A 358 4.17 -25.46 -6.53
N GLY A 359 3.57 -24.30 -6.23
CA GLY A 359 2.51 -23.72 -7.07
C GLY A 359 1.15 -24.40 -6.93
N VAL A 360 0.96 -25.18 -5.87
CA VAL A 360 -0.34 -25.75 -5.47
C VAL A 360 -1.11 -24.69 -4.70
N VAL A 361 -2.42 -24.62 -4.87
CA VAL A 361 -3.29 -23.63 -4.21
C VAL A 361 -3.84 -24.20 -2.91
N PRO A 362 -3.35 -23.79 -1.72
CA PRO A 362 -3.94 -24.23 -0.46
C PRO A 362 -5.30 -23.58 -0.24
N LEU A 363 -6.31 -24.37 0.12
CA LEU A 363 -7.56 -23.93 0.73
C LEU A 363 -7.45 -24.15 2.23
N MET A 364 -7.24 -23.05 2.96
CA MET A 364 -7.01 -23.11 4.41
C MET A 364 -8.34 -23.19 5.16
N LEU A 365 -8.55 -24.22 5.94
CA LEU A 365 -9.77 -24.46 6.71
C LEU A 365 -9.47 -24.70 8.20
N PRO A 366 -10.33 -24.21 9.13
CA PRO A 366 -10.16 -24.52 10.54
C PRO A 366 -10.41 -26.01 10.82
N ASP A 367 -9.64 -26.58 11.75
CA ASP A 367 -9.80 -27.99 12.15
C ASP A 367 -11.16 -28.25 12.83
N THR A 368 -11.72 -27.23 13.46
CA THR A 368 -13.03 -27.24 14.13
C THR A 368 -14.23 -27.10 13.18
N MET A 369 -14.00 -27.05 11.85
CA MET A 369 -15.07 -26.92 10.88
C MET A 369 -16.04 -28.10 10.95
N ASP A 370 -17.36 -27.80 10.82
CA ASP A 370 -18.38 -28.83 10.72
C ASP A 370 -18.04 -29.86 9.63
N SER A 371 -18.18 -31.15 9.96
CA SER A 371 -17.79 -32.24 9.06
C SER A 371 -18.59 -32.27 7.77
N GLY A 372 -19.89 -31.95 7.80
CA GLY A 372 -20.73 -31.88 6.61
C GLY A 372 -20.31 -30.73 5.67
N LEU A 373 -19.96 -29.55 6.23
CA LEU A 373 -19.43 -28.43 5.47
C LEU A 373 -18.05 -28.76 4.90
N PHE A 374 -17.18 -29.39 5.69
CA PHE A 374 -15.86 -29.81 5.25
C PHE A 374 -15.94 -30.76 4.04
N GLU A 375 -16.78 -31.79 4.10
CA GLU A 375 -16.95 -32.75 3.00
C GLU A 375 -17.53 -32.10 1.74
N ARG A 376 -18.44 -31.14 1.88
CA ARG A 376 -18.94 -30.35 0.74
C ARG A 376 -17.81 -29.54 0.10
N LEU A 377 -16.99 -28.83 0.88
CA LEU A 377 -15.87 -28.07 0.34
C LEU A 377 -14.84 -29.00 -0.30
N ARG A 378 -14.56 -30.16 0.31
CA ARG A 378 -13.64 -31.16 -0.22
C ARG A 378 -14.12 -31.70 -1.56
N SER A 379 -15.36 -32.13 -1.66
CA SER A 379 -15.91 -32.66 -2.92
C SER A 379 -15.98 -31.61 -4.02
N THR A 380 -16.17 -30.33 -3.65
CA THR A 380 -16.27 -29.24 -4.62
C THR A 380 -14.91 -28.78 -5.13
N TYR A 381 -13.89 -28.70 -4.26
CA TYR A 381 -12.68 -27.94 -4.58
C TYR A 381 -11.39 -28.79 -4.60
N GLU A 382 -11.26 -29.86 -3.80
CA GLU A 382 -10.01 -30.67 -3.72
C GLU A 382 -9.60 -31.19 -5.09
N GLY A 383 -8.33 -30.95 -5.46
CA GLY A 383 -7.75 -31.39 -6.73
C GLY A 383 -8.25 -30.67 -7.98
N LYS A 384 -9.13 -29.68 -7.84
CA LYS A 384 -9.66 -28.92 -8.99
C LYS A 384 -8.58 -27.99 -9.58
N PRO A 385 -8.54 -27.83 -10.93
CA PRO A 385 -7.63 -26.92 -11.58
C PRO A 385 -7.95 -25.46 -11.26
N THR A 386 -6.93 -24.61 -11.29
CA THR A 386 -7.04 -23.20 -10.95
C THR A 386 -6.37 -22.30 -11.99
N ASP A 387 -6.78 -21.03 -12.03
CA ASP A 387 -6.05 -19.98 -12.73
C ASP A 387 -4.57 -19.98 -12.27
N PRO A 388 -3.58 -19.88 -13.15
CA PRO A 388 -2.15 -19.88 -12.79
C PRO A 388 -1.74 -18.80 -11.79
N ALA A 389 -2.42 -17.65 -11.79
CA ALA A 389 -2.13 -16.57 -10.87
C ALA A 389 -2.69 -16.84 -9.44
N LEU A 390 -3.66 -17.76 -9.30
CA LEU A 390 -4.25 -18.07 -8.00
C LEU A 390 -3.21 -18.76 -7.09
N GLY A 391 -3.04 -18.23 -5.88
CA GLY A 391 -2.05 -18.71 -4.90
C GLY A 391 -2.63 -19.23 -3.60
N LEU A 392 -3.85 -18.80 -3.23
CA LEU A 392 -4.45 -19.14 -1.95
C LEU A 392 -5.97 -18.95 -1.99
N LEU A 393 -6.67 -19.80 -1.23
CA LEU A 393 -8.09 -19.67 -0.95
C LEU A 393 -8.35 -19.57 0.55
N LEU A 394 -9.10 -18.55 0.96
CA LEU A 394 -9.55 -18.37 2.34
C LEU A 394 -11.07 -18.29 2.41
N THR A 395 -11.65 -18.79 3.49
CA THR A 395 -13.08 -18.60 3.77
C THR A 395 -13.34 -17.23 4.38
N THR A 396 -14.43 -16.58 3.98
CA THR A 396 -14.93 -15.42 4.73
C THR A 396 -15.79 -15.88 5.89
N SER A 397 -15.83 -15.09 6.96
CA SER A 397 -16.73 -15.31 8.12
C SER A 397 -18.21 -15.02 7.80
N GLY A 398 -18.62 -15.21 6.54
CA GLY A 398 -19.95 -14.84 6.05
C GLY A 398 -21.09 -15.60 6.71
N SER A 399 -22.17 -14.88 7.00
CA SER A 399 -23.39 -15.29 7.70
C SER A 399 -24.36 -16.14 6.89
N THR A 400 -24.03 -16.55 5.67
CA THR A 400 -24.94 -17.26 4.77
C THR A 400 -24.41 -18.65 4.47
N GLY A 401 -24.95 -19.67 5.06
CA GLY A 401 -24.84 -21.14 4.93
C GLY A 401 -23.87 -21.80 3.92
N SER A 402 -23.33 -21.10 2.93
CA SER A 402 -22.26 -21.52 2.04
C SER A 402 -21.15 -20.48 2.07
N PRO A 403 -19.94 -20.82 2.59
CA PRO A 403 -18.84 -19.88 2.66
C PRO A 403 -18.37 -19.51 1.26
N LYS A 404 -18.30 -18.21 0.96
CA LYS A 404 -17.60 -17.70 -0.20
C LYS A 404 -16.10 -17.83 0.05
N LEU A 405 -15.37 -18.34 -0.91
CA LEU A 405 -13.91 -18.38 -0.86
C LEU A 405 -13.35 -17.10 -1.49
N VAL A 406 -12.42 -16.45 -0.83
CA VAL A 406 -11.65 -15.35 -1.40
C VAL A 406 -10.51 -15.93 -2.20
N ARG A 407 -10.39 -15.54 -3.48
CA ARG A 407 -9.33 -15.93 -4.41
C ARG A 407 -8.18 -14.94 -4.30
N ILE A 408 -7.07 -15.36 -3.75
CA ILE A 408 -5.89 -14.55 -3.49
C ILE A 408 -4.78 -14.98 -4.46
N SER A 409 -4.24 -14.04 -5.22
CA SER A 409 -3.17 -14.35 -6.16
C SER A 409 -1.81 -14.56 -5.46
N ARG A 410 -0.89 -15.20 -6.17
CA ARG A 410 0.50 -15.35 -5.73
C ARG A 410 1.19 -13.99 -5.54
N SER A 411 0.87 -13.02 -6.40
CA SER A 411 1.37 -11.64 -6.30
C SER A 411 0.77 -10.87 -5.13
N ASN A 412 -0.53 -11.08 -4.79
CA ASN A 412 -1.13 -10.50 -3.60
C ASN A 412 -0.43 -10.97 -2.32
N LEU A 413 -0.15 -12.29 -2.22
CA LEU A 413 0.59 -12.86 -1.08
C LEU A 413 1.98 -12.25 -0.95
N ALA A 414 2.71 -12.14 -2.06
CA ALA A 414 4.04 -11.55 -2.05
C ALA A 414 4.02 -10.07 -1.64
N ALA A 415 3.00 -9.32 -2.11
CA ALA A 415 2.82 -7.92 -1.74
C ALA A 415 2.46 -7.75 -0.26
N ASP A 416 1.57 -8.60 0.28
CA ASP A 416 1.17 -8.58 1.69
C ASP A 416 2.35 -8.88 2.61
N ASN A 417 3.14 -9.91 2.32
CA ASN A 417 4.31 -10.27 3.12
C ASN A 417 5.30 -9.12 3.20
N LYS A 418 5.63 -8.53 2.06
CA LYS A 418 6.56 -7.41 1.98
C LYS A 418 6.06 -6.19 2.75
N MET A 419 4.77 -5.90 2.64
CA MET A 419 4.12 -4.80 3.34
C MET A 419 4.15 -5.04 4.86
N SER A 420 3.77 -6.22 5.32
CA SER A 420 3.71 -6.58 6.74
C SER A 420 5.11 -6.63 7.38
N GLU A 421 6.13 -7.10 6.68
CA GLU A 421 7.53 -7.07 7.15
C GLU A 421 7.95 -5.62 7.48
N VAL A 422 7.64 -4.68 6.59
CA VAL A 422 7.97 -3.25 6.78
C VAL A 422 7.15 -2.63 7.90
N LEU A 423 5.83 -2.91 7.92
CA LEU A 423 4.89 -2.32 8.89
C LEU A 423 5.18 -2.74 10.33
N PHE A 424 5.56 -4.00 10.54
CA PHE A 424 5.78 -4.57 11.87
C PHE A 424 7.26 -4.68 12.26
N GLY A 425 8.17 -4.46 11.32
CA GLY A 425 9.62 -4.49 11.57
C GLY A 425 10.13 -5.88 11.92
N PHE A 426 9.58 -6.94 11.31
CA PHE A 426 10.04 -8.30 11.53
C PHE A 426 11.44 -8.52 10.96
N ASP A 427 12.22 -9.31 11.68
CA ASP A 427 13.60 -9.68 11.35
C ASP A 427 13.92 -11.12 11.77
N THR A 428 15.16 -11.55 11.53
CA THR A 428 15.64 -12.91 11.90
C THR A 428 15.63 -13.18 13.40
N SER A 429 15.52 -12.16 14.25
CA SER A 429 15.41 -12.31 15.71
C SER A 429 13.95 -12.34 16.19
N THR A 430 12.98 -12.17 15.27
CA THR A 430 11.56 -12.24 15.58
C THR A 430 11.16 -13.66 16.00
N ARG A 431 10.51 -13.80 17.15
CA ARG A 431 9.87 -15.03 17.63
C ARG A 431 8.40 -14.72 17.91
N MET A 432 7.53 -15.13 17.00
CA MET A 432 6.10 -14.82 17.01
C MET A 432 5.30 -15.93 17.67
N THR A 433 4.59 -15.61 18.76
CA THR A 433 3.64 -16.56 19.36
C THR A 433 2.39 -16.68 18.49
N MET A 434 2.16 -17.85 17.93
CA MET A 434 1.05 -18.13 17.02
C MET A 434 -0.19 -18.59 17.77
N ILE A 435 -0.85 -17.67 18.49
CA ILE A 435 -2.19 -17.90 19.07
C ILE A 435 -3.31 -17.66 18.04
N LEU A 436 -2.98 -17.01 16.93
CA LEU A 436 -3.88 -16.81 15.80
C LEU A 436 -3.84 -18.02 14.87
N PRO A 437 -4.99 -18.59 14.49
CA PRO A 437 -5.03 -19.66 13.51
C PRO A 437 -4.58 -19.18 12.12
N ILE A 438 -3.66 -19.93 11.49
CA ILE A 438 -3.14 -19.62 10.15
C ILE A 438 -4.14 -19.94 9.02
N CYS A 439 -5.35 -20.39 9.31
CA CYS A 439 -6.44 -20.48 8.34
C CYS A 439 -7.24 -19.20 8.15
N TYR A 440 -6.92 -18.15 8.84
CA TYR A 440 -7.52 -16.82 8.69
C TYR A 440 -6.49 -15.80 8.21
N ALA A 441 -6.95 -14.81 7.43
CA ALA A 441 -6.09 -13.84 6.77
C ALA A 441 -5.06 -13.20 7.71
N TRP A 442 -5.46 -12.73 8.92
CA TRP A 442 -4.56 -12.09 9.85
C TRP A 442 -3.47 -13.03 10.38
N GLY A 443 -3.83 -14.22 10.85
CA GLY A 443 -2.86 -15.21 11.33
C GLY A 443 -1.91 -15.68 10.23
N LEU A 444 -2.43 -15.86 9.01
CA LEU A 444 -1.63 -16.28 7.86
C LEU A 444 -0.65 -15.20 7.41
N SER A 445 -1.12 -13.94 7.28
CA SER A 445 -0.29 -12.79 6.94
C SER A 445 0.89 -12.64 7.89
N VAL A 446 0.63 -12.72 9.21
CA VAL A 446 1.69 -12.69 10.24
C VAL A 446 2.67 -13.86 10.08
N ALA A 447 2.16 -15.09 9.91
CA ALA A 447 3.01 -16.28 9.77
C ALA A 447 3.91 -16.19 8.52
N CYS A 448 3.34 -15.82 7.38
CA CYS A 448 4.07 -15.67 6.13
C CYS A 448 5.16 -14.60 6.23
N SER A 449 4.83 -13.44 6.81
CA SER A 449 5.78 -12.32 6.95
C SER A 449 6.93 -12.64 7.90
N VAL A 450 6.66 -13.36 9.00
CA VAL A 450 7.71 -13.81 9.92
C VAL A 450 8.64 -14.80 9.24
N LEU A 451 8.10 -15.78 8.51
CA LEU A 451 8.93 -16.75 7.77
C LEU A 451 9.75 -16.08 6.68
N GLU A 452 9.19 -15.10 5.96
CA GLU A 452 9.90 -14.35 4.92
C GLU A 452 11.03 -13.51 5.52
N ALA A 453 10.81 -12.88 6.66
CA ALA A 453 11.83 -12.13 7.40
C ALA A 453 12.94 -13.03 8.01
N GLY A 454 12.78 -14.35 7.98
CA GLY A 454 13.74 -15.30 8.59
C GLY A 454 13.54 -15.48 10.10
N GLY A 455 12.40 -15.06 10.64
CA GLY A 455 12.03 -15.20 12.04
C GLY A 455 11.53 -16.61 12.39
N THR A 456 11.05 -16.79 13.62
CA THR A 456 10.59 -18.06 14.17
C THR A 456 9.10 -18.01 14.49
N LEU A 457 8.32 -18.98 14.04
CA LEU A 457 6.94 -19.21 14.49
C LEU A 457 6.94 -20.07 15.73
N VAL A 458 6.40 -19.58 16.84
CA VAL A 458 6.18 -20.35 18.06
C VAL A 458 4.75 -20.86 18.03
N MET A 459 4.56 -22.10 17.51
CA MET A 459 3.26 -22.72 17.41
C MET A 459 2.76 -23.16 18.78
N THR A 460 1.49 -22.95 19.03
CA THR A 460 0.85 -23.38 20.27
C THR A 460 -0.62 -23.68 20.06
N ARG A 461 -1.11 -24.69 20.77
CA ARG A 461 -2.55 -25.01 20.88
C ARG A 461 -3.18 -24.34 22.10
N LYS A 462 -2.36 -23.69 22.92
CA LYS A 462 -2.84 -22.91 24.07
C LYS A 462 -3.54 -21.64 23.57
N THR A 463 -4.66 -21.35 24.19
CA THR A 463 -5.46 -20.15 23.92
C THR A 463 -5.18 -19.08 24.97
N VAL A 464 -5.70 -17.90 24.79
CA VAL A 464 -5.62 -16.82 25.79
C VAL A 464 -6.35 -17.14 27.11
N MET A 465 -7.12 -18.24 27.15
CA MET A 465 -7.81 -18.73 28.35
C MET A 465 -6.93 -19.69 29.16
N ASP A 466 -5.83 -20.20 28.57
CA ASP A 466 -4.96 -21.18 29.19
C ASP A 466 -3.83 -20.47 29.96
N PRO A 467 -3.71 -20.68 31.30
CA PRO A 467 -2.63 -20.06 32.10
C PRO A 467 -1.22 -20.40 31.58
N GLU A 468 -1.04 -21.58 31.00
CA GLU A 468 0.24 -22.07 30.48
C GLU A 468 0.71 -21.30 29.23
N LEU A 469 -0.14 -20.47 28.62
CA LEU A 469 0.29 -19.61 27.52
C LEU A 469 1.47 -18.70 27.92
N ALA A 470 1.49 -18.24 29.17
CA ALA A 470 2.60 -17.44 29.69
C ALA A 470 3.93 -18.22 29.70
N ASP A 471 3.87 -19.52 29.98
CA ASP A 471 5.05 -20.39 29.98
C ASP A 471 5.56 -20.64 28.56
N VAL A 472 4.66 -20.80 27.58
CA VAL A 472 5.03 -20.89 26.16
C VAL A 472 5.76 -19.62 25.72
N VAL A 473 5.24 -18.44 26.02
CA VAL A 473 5.86 -17.16 25.67
C VAL A 473 7.25 -17.01 26.29
N ARG A 474 7.41 -17.40 27.57
CA ARG A 474 8.69 -17.30 28.29
C ARG A 474 9.72 -18.34 27.79
N SER A 475 9.33 -19.61 27.70
CA SER A 475 10.24 -20.70 27.34
C SER A 475 10.77 -20.54 25.91
N ALA A 476 9.92 -20.10 24.97
CA ALA A 476 10.33 -19.81 23.60
C ALA A 476 11.05 -18.46 23.45
N SER A 477 11.20 -17.67 24.53
CA SER A 477 11.71 -16.30 24.45
C SER A 477 10.99 -15.49 23.36
N ALA A 478 9.66 -15.57 23.31
CA ALA A 478 8.86 -14.95 22.28
C ALA A 478 9.00 -13.41 22.34
N THR A 479 9.14 -12.81 21.16
CA THR A 479 9.34 -11.37 21.03
C THR A 479 8.06 -10.63 20.65
N HIS A 480 7.10 -11.33 20.07
CA HIS A 480 5.86 -10.72 19.59
C HIS A 480 4.64 -11.60 19.91
N ILE A 481 3.54 -10.93 20.17
CA ILE A 481 2.22 -11.56 20.33
C ILE A 481 1.27 -10.83 19.38
N ALA A 482 0.65 -11.58 18.46
CA ALA A 482 -0.40 -11.08 17.59
C ALA A 482 -1.75 -11.64 18.01
N GLY A 483 -2.78 -10.80 18.01
CA GLY A 483 -4.13 -11.20 18.45
C GLY A 483 -5.24 -10.41 17.77
N VAL A 484 -6.46 -10.72 18.16
CA VAL A 484 -7.67 -9.96 17.83
C VAL A 484 -8.23 -9.32 19.10
N PRO A 485 -9.12 -8.32 19.03
CA PRO A 485 -9.55 -7.56 20.19
C PRO A 485 -9.99 -8.40 21.38
N TYR A 486 -10.82 -9.41 21.20
CA TYR A 486 -11.30 -10.26 22.30
C TYR A 486 -10.15 -11.01 23.01
N MET A 487 -9.08 -11.35 22.29
CA MET A 487 -7.89 -11.99 22.89
C MET A 487 -7.19 -11.01 23.85
N TYR A 488 -7.06 -9.75 23.44
CA TYR A 488 -6.50 -8.69 24.30
C TYR A 488 -7.39 -8.39 25.51
N GLU A 489 -8.73 -8.44 25.35
CA GLU A 489 -9.69 -8.34 26.45
C GLU A 489 -9.54 -9.49 27.45
N ALA A 490 -9.32 -10.73 26.94
CA ALA A 490 -9.05 -11.89 27.78
C ALA A 490 -7.70 -11.80 28.48
N LEU A 491 -6.62 -11.45 27.77
CA LEU A 491 -5.30 -11.25 28.35
C LEU A 491 -5.30 -10.18 29.44
N ASP A 492 -6.10 -9.12 29.28
CA ASP A 492 -6.28 -8.09 30.29
C ASP A 492 -7.03 -8.61 31.51
N ARG A 493 -8.16 -9.31 31.29
CA ARG A 493 -8.98 -9.90 32.36
C ARG A 493 -8.20 -10.89 33.20
N PHE A 494 -7.35 -11.70 32.58
CA PHE A 494 -6.49 -12.67 33.25
C PHE A 494 -5.17 -12.08 33.74
N ARG A 495 -4.97 -10.77 33.62
CA ARG A 495 -3.78 -10.06 34.09
C ARG A 495 -2.48 -10.67 33.54
N PHE A 496 -2.52 -11.14 32.28
CA PHE A 496 -1.40 -11.84 31.64
C PHE A 496 -0.10 -11.05 31.69
N PHE A 497 -0.17 -9.74 31.45
CA PHE A 497 0.99 -8.85 31.40
C PHE A 497 1.47 -8.35 32.76
N ASP A 498 0.87 -8.80 33.89
CA ASP A 498 1.44 -8.64 35.22
C ASP A 498 2.69 -9.53 35.37
N GLY A 499 2.81 -10.58 34.52
CA GLY A 499 4.00 -11.41 34.42
C GLY A 499 5.18 -10.71 33.73
N THR A 500 6.37 -11.29 33.92
CA THR A 500 7.60 -10.79 33.31
C THR A 500 7.84 -11.48 31.94
N PHE A 501 8.00 -10.69 30.89
CA PHE A 501 8.30 -11.14 29.53
C PHE A 501 9.47 -10.31 28.98
N PRO A 502 10.74 -10.62 29.36
CA PRO A 502 11.89 -9.77 29.05
C PRO A 502 12.26 -9.72 27.56
N SER A 503 11.87 -10.75 26.81
CA SER A 503 12.09 -10.83 25.35
C SER A 503 11.04 -10.09 24.53
N LEU A 504 9.90 -9.69 25.13
CA LEU A 504 8.79 -9.08 24.41
C LEU A 504 9.19 -7.71 23.84
N ARG A 505 8.93 -7.52 22.53
CA ARG A 505 9.22 -6.29 21.77
C ARG A 505 8.00 -5.71 21.08
N GLY A 506 6.96 -6.51 20.84
CA GLY A 506 5.79 -6.05 20.10
C GLY A 506 4.50 -6.78 20.44
N LEU A 507 3.43 -6.00 20.48
CA LEU A 507 2.04 -6.43 20.58
C LEU A 507 1.30 -5.97 19.32
N LEU A 508 0.63 -6.89 18.64
CA LEU A 508 -0.03 -6.63 17.37
C LEU A 508 -1.51 -6.99 17.47
N VAL A 509 -2.39 -6.07 17.12
CA VAL A 509 -3.83 -6.32 17.13
C VAL A 509 -4.48 -5.93 15.79
N SER A 510 -5.33 -6.80 15.26
CA SER A 510 -6.11 -6.53 14.05
C SER A 510 -7.40 -7.36 14.03
N GLY A 511 -8.21 -7.21 12.98
CA GLY A 511 -9.42 -8.00 12.76
C GLY A 511 -10.66 -7.49 13.48
N GLY A 512 -10.59 -6.34 14.14
CA GLY A 512 -11.69 -5.67 14.81
C GLY A 512 -11.23 -4.42 15.55
N ALA A 513 -12.16 -3.65 16.10
CA ALA A 513 -11.86 -2.48 16.91
C ALA A 513 -11.65 -2.89 18.38
N LEU A 514 -10.52 -2.52 18.97
CA LEU A 514 -10.28 -2.64 20.40
C LEU A 514 -11.02 -1.49 21.12
N ALA A 515 -11.62 -1.79 22.28
CA ALA A 515 -12.32 -0.78 23.07
C ALA A 515 -11.36 0.40 23.41
N PRO A 516 -11.80 1.67 23.32
CA PRO A 516 -10.92 2.84 23.44
C PRO A 516 -10.11 2.86 24.75
N ALA A 517 -10.74 2.51 25.88
CA ALA A 517 -10.07 2.45 27.19
C ALA A 517 -8.95 1.39 27.21
N LEU A 518 -9.21 0.20 26.64
CA LEU A 518 -8.25 -0.89 26.61
C LEU A 518 -7.11 -0.59 25.62
N ARG A 519 -7.43 0.04 24.48
CA ARG A 519 -6.45 0.53 23.51
C ARG A 519 -5.47 1.50 24.17
N ARG A 520 -5.97 2.50 24.89
CA ARG A 520 -5.13 3.45 25.63
C ARG A 520 -4.26 2.73 26.66
N LYS A 521 -4.84 1.82 27.44
CA LYS A 521 -4.12 1.03 28.46
C LYS A 521 -2.92 0.28 27.83
N TYR A 522 -3.13 -0.42 26.72
CA TYR A 522 -2.06 -1.16 26.04
C TYR A 522 -1.03 -0.25 25.38
N ALA A 523 -1.44 0.87 24.82
CA ALA A 523 -0.53 1.86 24.26
C ALA A 523 0.39 2.47 25.33
N GLU A 524 -0.16 2.86 26.46
CA GLU A 524 0.61 3.38 27.60
C GLU A 524 1.51 2.31 28.24
N PHE A 525 1.02 1.08 28.38
CA PHE A 525 1.80 -0.07 28.84
C PHE A 525 3.01 -0.32 27.91
N ALA A 526 2.78 -0.36 26.60
CA ALA A 526 3.83 -0.58 25.63
C ALA A 526 4.86 0.55 25.64
N LYS A 527 4.40 1.81 25.65
CA LYS A 527 5.25 2.99 25.77
C LYS A 527 6.11 2.96 27.03
N GLY A 528 5.54 2.60 28.17
CA GLY A 528 6.25 2.51 29.45
C GLY A 528 7.33 1.43 29.49
N ARG A 529 7.20 0.38 28.68
CA ARG A 529 8.17 -0.72 28.55
C ARG A 529 9.11 -0.60 27.35
N GLY A 530 8.93 0.42 26.50
CA GLY A 530 9.72 0.58 25.27
C GLY A 530 9.47 -0.50 24.23
N ILE A 531 8.27 -1.11 24.22
CA ILE A 531 7.84 -2.10 23.23
C ILE A 531 6.81 -1.49 22.25
N ALA A 532 6.64 -2.11 21.10
CA ALA A 532 5.69 -1.66 20.09
C ALA A 532 4.24 -2.08 20.44
N PHE A 533 3.27 -1.20 20.23
CA PHE A 533 1.87 -1.57 20.13
C PHE A 533 1.32 -1.13 18.80
N CYS A 534 1.10 -2.09 17.90
CA CYS A 534 0.65 -1.87 16.52
C CYS A 534 -0.80 -2.31 16.36
N GLU A 535 -1.63 -1.42 15.86
CA GLU A 535 -2.99 -1.74 15.45
C GLU A 535 -3.06 -1.80 13.92
N GLY A 536 -3.59 -2.91 13.37
CA GLY A 536 -3.72 -3.13 11.94
C GLY A 536 -5.19 -3.10 11.50
N TYR A 537 -5.42 -2.58 10.30
CA TYR A 537 -6.72 -2.63 9.62
C TYR A 537 -6.61 -3.39 8.31
N GLY A 538 -7.46 -4.40 8.14
CA GLY A 538 -7.51 -5.23 6.96
C GLY A 538 -8.75 -6.12 6.92
N GLN A 539 -8.92 -6.81 5.81
CA GLN A 539 -9.96 -7.79 5.60
C GLN A 539 -9.44 -8.95 4.73
N THR A 540 -10.14 -10.08 4.73
CA THR A 540 -9.72 -11.25 3.90
C THR A 540 -9.63 -10.89 2.43
N GLU A 541 -10.50 -10.01 1.96
CA GLU A 541 -10.56 -9.50 0.59
C GLU A 541 -9.38 -8.60 0.19
N THR A 542 -8.58 -8.21 1.16
CA THR A 542 -7.30 -7.50 0.93
C THR A 542 -6.10 -8.34 1.40
N THR A 543 -6.21 -9.66 1.32
CA THR A 543 -5.16 -10.64 1.67
C THR A 543 -4.74 -10.54 3.14
N GLY A 544 -4.43 -9.36 3.64
CA GLY A 544 -3.97 -9.07 5.00
C GLY A 544 -4.27 -7.64 5.42
N VAL A 545 -3.26 -6.94 5.92
CA VAL A 545 -3.37 -5.63 6.55
C VAL A 545 -3.12 -4.50 5.55
N MET A 546 -4.10 -3.64 5.33
CA MET A 546 -4.01 -2.47 4.44
C MET A 546 -3.19 -1.33 5.04
N THR A 547 -3.23 -1.18 6.36
CA THR A 547 -2.51 -0.13 7.09
C THR A 547 -2.34 -0.50 8.55
N THR A 548 -1.38 0.15 9.21
CA THR A 548 -1.12 0.01 10.64
C THR A 548 -0.89 1.38 11.28
N ILE A 549 -1.08 1.43 12.60
CA ILE A 549 -0.70 2.57 13.41
C ILE A 549 0.06 2.10 14.67
N ARG A 550 1.15 2.78 14.98
CA ARG A 550 1.91 2.64 16.23
C ARG A 550 1.24 3.48 17.31
N THR A 551 0.22 2.92 17.96
CA THR A 551 -0.59 3.65 18.95
C THR A 551 0.22 4.02 20.21
N ASP A 552 1.27 3.26 20.52
CA ASP A 552 2.22 3.62 21.59
C ASP A 552 3.01 4.91 21.32
N VAL A 553 3.20 5.24 20.03
CA VAL A 553 3.85 6.49 19.58
C VAL A 553 2.81 7.61 19.37
N HIS A 554 1.65 7.26 18.83
CA HIS A 554 0.60 8.19 18.40
C HIS A 554 -0.64 8.13 19.32
N LEU A 555 -0.46 8.43 20.61
CA LEU A 555 -1.56 8.45 21.57
C LEU A 555 -2.65 9.48 21.26
N ASP A 556 -2.33 10.51 20.53
CA ASP A 556 -3.22 11.54 20.00
C ASP A 556 -4.12 11.06 18.86
N LEU A 557 -3.71 10.01 18.17
CA LEU A 557 -4.43 9.41 17.04
C LEU A 557 -5.24 8.16 17.42
N ILE A 558 -5.52 7.96 18.70
CA ILE A 558 -6.36 6.85 19.18
C ILE A 558 -7.74 6.94 18.49
N GLY A 559 -8.10 5.86 17.77
CA GLY A 559 -9.34 5.80 16.98
C GLY A 559 -9.10 5.82 15.48
N SER A 560 -7.93 6.30 15.03
CA SER A 560 -7.50 6.12 13.65
C SER A 560 -7.03 4.69 13.38
N ILE A 561 -7.20 4.22 12.16
CA ILE A 561 -6.61 2.97 11.65
C ILE A 561 -5.24 3.21 10.99
N GLY A 562 -4.72 4.43 11.04
CA GLY A 562 -3.50 4.83 10.33
C GLY A 562 -3.80 5.48 8.98
N LYS A 563 -2.78 5.59 8.16
CA LYS A 563 -2.86 6.10 6.79
C LYS A 563 -2.27 5.10 5.81
N SER A 564 -2.64 5.23 4.53
CA SER A 564 -2.15 4.32 3.51
C SER A 564 -0.63 4.45 3.34
N GLU A 565 0.04 3.32 3.33
CA GLU A 565 1.49 3.20 3.14
C GLU A 565 1.78 2.11 2.09
N ASN A 566 3.04 2.03 1.62
CA ASN A 566 3.57 0.91 0.84
C ASN A 566 2.79 0.55 -0.45
N GLY A 567 2.38 1.57 -1.21
CA GLY A 567 1.79 1.36 -2.55
C GLY A 567 0.28 1.15 -2.57
N GLY A 568 -0.38 1.13 -1.41
CA GLY A 568 -1.84 1.19 -1.33
C GLY A 568 -2.35 2.63 -1.25
N ARG A 569 -3.63 2.85 -1.53
CA ARG A 569 -4.28 4.15 -1.45
C ARG A 569 -5.70 4.02 -0.92
N PHE A 570 -6.05 4.88 0.04
CA PHE A 570 -7.42 5.06 0.50
C PHE A 570 -8.08 6.26 -0.17
N ARG A 571 -9.37 6.14 -0.45
CA ARG A 571 -10.28 7.23 -0.79
C ARG A 571 -11.66 6.96 -0.21
N VAL A 572 -12.47 7.99 -0.06
CA VAL A 572 -13.85 7.87 0.43
C VAL A 572 -14.79 8.27 -0.69
N GLU A 573 -15.77 7.41 -1.00
CA GLU A 573 -16.85 7.66 -1.93
C GLU A 573 -18.18 7.41 -1.23
N ASP A 574 -19.08 8.37 -1.23
CA ASP A 574 -20.38 8.31 -0.54
C ASP A 574 -20.26 7.90 0.94
N GLY A 575 -19.14 8.27 1.56
CA GLY A 575 -18.80 7.94 2.94
C GLY A 575 -18.20 6.53 3.13
N GLU A 576 -18.16 5.69 2.10
CA GLU A 576 -17.53 4.36 2.14
C GLU A 576 -16.03 4.45 1.81
N LEU A 577 -15.23 3.72 2.59
CA LEU A 577 -13.80 3.57 2.37
C LEU A 577 -13.52 2.64 1.19
N ILE A 578 -12.77 3.13 0.24
CA ILE A 578 -12.26 2.37 -0.91
C ILE A 578 -10.74 2.23 -0.75
N TYR A 579 -10.27 1.00 -0.91
CA TYR A 579 -8.84 0.71 -0.96
C TYR A 579 -8.42 0.34 -2.39
N GLU A 580 -7.34 0.92 -2.86
CA GLU A 580 -6.66 0.57 -4.12
C GLU A 580 -5.24 0.15 -3.80
N GLY A 581 -4.83 -1.05 -4.22
CA GLY A 581 -3.48 -1.53 -3.91
C GLY A 581 -3.21 -2.97 -4.32
N PRO A 582 -1.95 -3.40 -4.22
CA PRO A 582 -1.48 -4.69 -4.74
C PRO A 582 -1.95 -5.90 -3.94
N ILE A 583 -2.45 -5.69 -2.72
CA ILE A 583 -2.94 -6.77 -1.85
C ILE A 583 -4.44 -7.07 -2.01
N VAL A 584 -5.15 -6.36 -2.90
CA VAL A 584 -6.56 -6.63 -3.20
C VAL A 584 -6.67 -7.97 -3.91
N ALA A 585 -7.48 -8.87 -3.37
CA ALA A 585 -7.70 -10.21 -3.90
C ALA A 585 -8.34 -10.21 -5.29
N MET A 586 -8.32 -11.35 -5.98
CA MET A 586 -8.83 -11.48 -7.36
C MET A 586 -10.35 -11.48 -7.45
N GLY A 587 -11.07 -11.79 -6.38
CA GLY A 587 -12.53 -11.96 -6.37
C GLY A 587 -12.98 -13.08 -5.43
N TYR A 588 -14.23 -13.51 -5.60
CA TYR A 588 -14.75 -14.66 -4.87
C TYR A 588 -14.85 -15.92 -5.74
N ALA A 589 -14.84 -17.09 -5.08
CA ALA A 589 -15.29 -18.34 -5.66
C ALA A 589 -16.46 -18.89 -4.85
N VAL A 590 -17.55 -19.25 -5.53
CA VAL A 590 -18.75 -19.87 -4.96
C VAL A 590 -18.98 -21.28 -5.53
N CYS A 591 -18.29 -21.62 -6.62
CA CYS A 591 -18.27 -22.94 -7.25
C CYS A 591 -16.84 -23.24 -7.80
N ALA A 592 -16.62 -24.44 -8.28
CA ALA A 592 -15.30 -24.88 -8.78
C ALA A 592 -14.87 -24.11 -10.05
N GLU A 593 -15.81 -23.75 -10.91
CA GLU A 593 -15.56 -23.01 -12.15
C GLU A 593 -14.98 -21.61 -11.89
N ASP A 594 -15.32 -21.01 -10.75
CA ASP A 594 -14.80 -19.70 -10.36
C ASP A 594 -13.30 -19.71 -10.10
N LEU A 595 -12.69 -20.88 -9.84
CA LEU A 595 -11.26 -21.01 -9.62
C LEU A 595 -10.42 -20.67 -10.86
N MET A 596 -11.02 -20.77 -12.06
CA MET A 596 -10.39 -20.47 -13.33
C MET A 596 -10.54 -19.00 -13.76
N LYS A 597 -11.30 -18.20 -13.01
CA LYS A 597 -11.47 -16.77 -13.31
C LYS A 597 -10.19 -16.00 -12.97
N GLY A 598 -9.79 -15.09 -13.85
CA GLY A 598 -8.73 -14.12 -13.58
C GLY A 598 -9.11 -13.09 -12.51
N ASP A 599 -8.32 -12.03 -12.40
CA ASP A 599 -8.57 -10.94 -11.44
C ASP A 599 -9.79 -10.10 -11.87
N GLU A 600 -10.90 -10.22 -11.10
CA GLU A 600 -12.13 -9.48 -11.32
C GLU A 600 -12.12 -8.11 -10.61
N TRP A 601 -11.36 -7.95 -9.51
CA TRP A 601 -11.35 -6.72 -8.71
C TRP A 601 -10.28 -5.72 -9.12
N LYS A 602 -9.28 -6.16 -9.89
CA LYS A 602 -8.26 -5.30 -10.52
C LYS A 602 -7.62 -4.30 -9.56
N GLY A 603 -7.30 -4.78 -8.37
CA GLY A 603 -6.63 -3.99 -7.36
C GLY A 603 -7.51 -2.95 -6.64
N VAL A 604 -8.84 -2.97 -6.81
CA VAL A 604 -9.77 -2.01 -6.16
C VAL A 604 -10.78 -2.75 -5.29
N ARG A 605 -10.85 -2.36 -4.01
CA ARG A 605 -11.82 -2.93 -3.07
C ARG A 605 -12.67 -1.85 -2.41
N ARG A 606 -13.99 -1.95 -2.57
CA ARG A 606 -14.96 -1.30 -1.70
C ARG A 606 -15.01 -2.09 -0.40
N THR A 607 -14.58 -1.46 0.70
CA THR A 607 -14.36 -2.19 1.96
C THR A 607 -15.67 -2.57 2.67
N GLY A 608 -16.73 -1.87 2.39
CA GLY A 608 -17.98 -1.95 3.14
C GLY A 608 -17.92 -1.20 4.48
N ASP A 609 -16.80 -0.55 4.79
CA ASP A 609 -16.63 0.25 5.99
C ASP A 609 -16.81 1.74 5.66
N MET A 610 -17.51 2.47 6.52
CA MET A 610 -17.67 3.93 6.42
C MET A 610 -16.49 4.59 7.11
N ALA A 611 -15.97 5.68 6.52
CA ALA A 611 -14.78 6.33 7.05
C ALA A 611 -14.74 7.82 6.76
N LYS A 612 -13.86 8.51 7.49
CA LYS A 612 -13.39 9.87 7.21
C LYS A 612 -11.88 9.85 7.08
N ILE A 613 -11.35 10.66 6.18
CA ILE A 613 -9.90 10.87 6.02
C ILE A 613 -9.64 12.33 6.39
N ASP A 614 -8.73 12.58 7.30
CA ASP A 614 -8.35 13.92 7.72
C ASP A 614 -7.35 14.58 6.73
N ALA A 615 -6.94 15.81 7.03
CA ALA A 615 -6.02 16.58 6.18
C ALA A 615 -4.62 15.95 6.08
N ASP A 616 -4.20 15.19 7.09
CA ASP A 616 -2.90 14.50 7.15
C ASP A 616 -2.95 13.07 6.57
N GLY A 617 -4.13 12.65 6.08
CA GLY A 617 -4.37 11.36 5.44
C GLY A 617 -4.68 10.21 6.41
N TYR A 618 -4.88 10.49 7.71
CA TYR A 618 -5.28 9.48 8.67
C TYR A 618 -6.76 9.13 8.52
N VAL A 619 -7.04 7.83 8.57
CA VAL A 619 -8.37 7.28 8.37
C VAL A 619 -9.01 6.94 9.72
N THR A 620 -10.22 7.41 9.92
CA THR A 620 -11.07 7.03 11.06
C THR A 620 -12.32 6.31 10.55
N LEU A 621 -12.53 5.08 11.00
CA LEU A 621 -13.74 4.34 10.68
C LEU A 621 -14.93 4.91 11.45
N THR A 622 -16.09 5.02 10.80
CA THR A 622 -17.33 5.52 11.39
C THR A 622 -18.45 4.49 11.42
N GLY A 623 -18.15 3.24 11.02
CA GLY A 623 -19.05 2.10 11.06
C GLY A 623 -19.06 1.29 9.76
N ARG A 624 -19.96 0.33 9.65
CA ARG A 624 -20.14 -0.49 8.44
C ARG A 624 -21.30 -0.05 7.58
N ALA A 625 -21.14 -0.02 6.27
CA ALA A 625 -22.19 0.36 5.32
C ALA A 625 -23.45 -0.51 5.46
N SER A 626 -23.30 -1.80 5.80
CA SER A 626 -24.38 -2.75 6.04
C SER A 626 -24.99 -2.68 7.44
N ARG A 627 -24.46 -1.85 8.34
CA ARG A 627 -24.89 -1.71 9.74
C ARG A 627 -25.46 -0.33 10.04
N PHE A 628 -26.23 0.22 9.10
CA PHE A 628 -27.00 1.44 9.29
C PHE A 628 -28.49 1.14 9.15
N LEU A 629 -29.26 1.79 9.99
CA LEU A 629 -30.72 1.85 9.85
C LEU A 629 -31.14 3.26 9.49
N LYS A 630 -32.27 3.41 8.83
CA LYS A 630 -32.93 4.71 8.67
C LYS A 630 -34.02 4.84 9.74
N ILE A 631 -33.81 5.67 10.73
CA ILE A 631 -34.80 5.99 11.76
C ILE A 631 -35.41 7.35 11.43
N PHE A 632 -36.66 7.39 11.01
CA PHE A 632 -37.36 8.58 10.54
C PHE A 632 -36.59 9.40 9.50
N GLY A 633 -35.93 8.69 8.56
CA GLY A 633 -35.14 9.29 7.50
C GLY A 633 -33.68 9.61 7.89
N ASN A 634 -33.32 9.59 9.17
CA ASN A 634 -31.97 9.80 9.62
C ASN A 634 -31.19 8.49 9.58
N ARG A 635 -29.96 8.54 9.03
CA ARG A 635 -29.05 7.38 8.99
C ARG A 635 -28.37 7.19 10.35
N VAL A 636 -28.59 6.04 10.98
CA VAL A 636 -28.10 5.68 12.32
C VAL A 636 -27.16 4.50 12.21
N SER A 637 -25.95 4.66 12.73
CA SER A 637 -24.97 3.57 12.83
C SER A 637 -25.30 2.68 14.01
N LEU A 638 -25.50 1.38 13.77
CA LEU A 638 -25.67 0.40 14.83
C LEU A 638 -24.41 0.27 15.72
N GLU A 639 -23.25 0.49 15.17
CA GLU A 639 -21.99 0.49 15.91
C GLU A 639 -21.88 1.72 16.83
N GLU A 640 -22.33 2.89 16.39
CA GLU A 640 -22.43 4.08 17.23
C GLU A 640 -23.39 3.86 18.39
N VAL A 641 -24.54 3.21 18.16
CA VAL A 641 -25.47 2.81 19.23
C VAL A 641 -24.80 1.89 20.24
N GLU A 642 -24.06 0.87 19.80
CA GLU A 642 -23.32 -0.04 20.66
C GLU A 642 -22.25 0.69 21.49
N ASN A 643 -21.50 1.59 20.89
CA ASN A 643 -20.48 2.37 21.56
C ASN A 643 -21.09 3.32 22.60
N LEU A 644 -22.18 3.99 22.27
CA LEU A 644 -22.90 4.85 23.23
C LEU A 644 -23.31 4.08 24.49
N VAL A 645 -23.84 2.85 24.32
CA VAL A 645 -24.23 2.02 25.46
C VAL A 645 -23.01 1.61 26.29
N LYS A 646 -21.92 1.16 25.64
CA LYS A 646 -20.68 0.75 26.34
C LYS A 646 -20.00 1.92 27.07
N ASP A 647 -20.05 3.11 26.50
CA ASP A 647 -19.48 4.33 27.12
C ASP A 647 -20.36 4.85 28.28
N GLY A 648 -21.69 4.71 28.15
CA GLY A 648 -22.65 5.15 29.17
C GLY A 648 -22.78 4.19 30.35
N PHE A 649 -22.48 2.90 30.14
CA PHE A 649 -22.65 1.84 31.16
C PHE A 649 -21.40 0.95 31.23
N ALA A 650 -20.52 1.28 32.14
CA ALA A 650 -19.23 0.57 32.28
C ALA A 650 -19.44 -0.93 32.55
N GLY A 651 -18.82 -1.78 31.72
CA GLY A 651 -18.93 -3.23 31.81
C GLY A 651 -20.16 -3.85 31.11
N ALA A 652 -21.01 -3.05 30.46
CA ALA A 652 -22.12 -3.57 29.69
C ALA A 652 -21.65 -4.28 28.42
N GLY A 653 -22.10 -5.52 28.19
CA GLY A 653 -22.10 -6.12 26.88
C GLY A 653 -23.24 -5.53 26.02
N CYS A 654 -22.95 -5.13 24.80
CA CYS A 654 -23.96 -4.55 23.90
C CYS A 654 -23.76 -4.99 22.46
N ALA A 655 -24.85 -5.31 21.77
CA ALA A 655 -24.93 -5.52 20.33
C ALA A 655 -26.25 -4.98 19.80
N ALA A 656 -26.24 -4.34 18.62
CA ALA A 656 -27.42 -3.75 18.01
C ALA A 656 -27.70 -4.33 16.62
N THR A 657 -28.96 -4.54 16.29
CA THR A 657 -29.43 -4.95 14.96
C THR A 657 -30.84 -4.40 14.72
N GLY A 658 -31.44 -4.67 13.59
CA GLY A 658 -32.79 -4.24 13.29
C GLY A 658 -33.06 -3.99 11.82
N ALA A 659 -34.08 -3.21 11.55
CA ALA A 659 -34.51 -2.73 10.24
C ALA A 659 -34.81 -1.22 10.32
N ASP A 660 -35.12 -0.58 9.19
CA ASP A 660 -35.49 0.83 9.18
C ASP A 660 -36.71 1.08 10.10
N ASN A 661 -36.58 2.06 11.00
CA ASN A 661 -37.52 2.40 12.07
C ASN A 661 -37.75 1.30 13.12
N ASP A 662 -36.86 0.30 13.21
CA ASP A 662 -36.99 -0.79 14.18
C ASP A 662 -35.59 -1.20 14.68
N LEU A 663 -35.16 -0.53 15.75
CA LEU A 663 -33.82 -0.73 16.36
C LEU A 663 -33.92 -1.69 17.54
N HIS A 664 -33.26 -2.82 17.46
CA HIS A 664 -33.11 -3.80 18.52
C HIS A 664 -31.70 -3.71 19.14
N VAL A 665 -31.64 -3.50 20.46
CA VAL A 665 -30.43 -3.42 21.23
C VAL A 665 -30.39 -4.56 22.23
N PHE A 666 -29.42 -5.45 22.10
CA PHE A 666 -29.18 -6.57 23.00
C PHE A 666 -28.10 -6.20 24.00
N ILE A 667 -28.38 -6.36 25.28
CA ILE A 667 -27.51 -5.96 26.38
C ILE A 667 -27.33 -7.08 27.40
N CYS A 668 -26.21 -7.04 28.12
CA CYS A 668 -26.01 -7.84 29.32
C CYS A 668 -25.32 -7.01 30.42
N GLY A 669 -25.65 -7.32 31.69
CA GLY A 669 -25.06 -6.67 32.86
C GLY A 669 -25.65 -5.30 33.25
N VAL A 670 -26.70 -4.84 32.55
CA VAL A 670 -27.36 -3.54 32.80
C VAL A 670 -28.87 -3.61 32.61
N SER A 671 -29.58 -2.60 33.14
CA SER A 671 -31.07 -2.52 33.06
C SER A 671 -31.54 -2.10 31.66
N ALA A 672 -32.53 -2.81 31.10
CA ALA A 672 -33.14 -2.45 29.83
C ALA A 672 -33.75 -1.04 29.83
N ALA A 673 -34.48 -0.71 30.91
CA ALA A 673 -35.17 0.57 31.03
C ALA A 673 -34.18 1.75 31.08
N ASP A 674 -33.01 1.57 31.73
CA ASP A 674 -31.98 2.60 31.81
C ASP A 674 -31.30 2.82 30.45
N VAL A 675 -30.99 1.74 29.72
CA VAL A 675 -30.41 1.81 28.37
C VAL A 675 -31.38 2.41 27.37
N GLU A 676 -32.66 2.00 27.40
CA GLU A 676 -33.69 2.58 26.52
C GLU A 676 -33.83 4.09 26.74
N LYS A 677 -34.01 4.50 28.00
CA LYS A 677 -34.09 5.94 28.37
C LYS A 677 -32.84 6.72 27.94
N PHE A 678 -31.67 6.13 28.13
CA PHE A 678 -30.40 6.72 27.73
C PHE A 678 -30.31 6.91 26.22
N LEU A 679 -30.60 5.87 25.42
CA LEU A 679 -30.56 5.92 23.96
C LEU A 679 -31.58 6.91 23.38
N VAL A 680 -32.83 6.89 23.89
CA VAL A 680 -33.87 7.82 23.51
C VAL A 680 -33.42 9.27 23.74
N SER A 681 -32.80 9.55 24.91
CA SER A 681 -32.29 10.87 25.25
C SER A 681 -31.10 11.30 24.38
N LYS A 682 -30.14 10.39 24.11
CA LYS A 682 -28.89 10.71 23.41
C LYS A 682 -29.10 10.82 21.90
N LEU A 683 -29.94 9.95 21.33
CA LEU A 683 -30.18 9.88 19.89
C LEU A 683 -31.42 10.68 19.45
N HIS A 684 -32.16 11.26 20.40
CA HIS A 684 -33.40 11.99 20.18
C HIS A 684 -34.43 11.18 19.38
N PHE A 685 -34.51 9.85 19.65
CA PHE A 685 -35.46 8.97 19.01
C PHE A 685 -36.80 8.92 19.76
N ASN A 686 -37.84 8.51 19.05
CA ASN A 686 -39.06 8.09 19.72
C ASN A 686 -38.81 6.72 20.37
N ALA A 687 -39.25 6.54 21.61
CA ALA A 687 -39.07 5.28 22.35
C ALA A 687 -39.68 4.06 21.59
N THR A 688 -40.70 4.26 20.74
CA THR A 688 -41.36 3.20 19.98
C THR A 688 -40.46 2.48 18.97
N VAL A 689 -39.36 3.10 18.57
CA VAL A 689 -38.41 2.50 17.59
C VAL A 689 -37.23 1.82 18.24
N VAL A 690 -37.08 1.92 19.56
CA VAL A 690 -35.98 1.31 20.32
C VAL A 690 -36.50 0.16 21.15
N LYS A 691 -36.03 -1.05 20.92
CA LYS A 691 -36.37 -2.26 21.66
C LYS A 691 -35.11 -2.80 22.33
N VAL A 692 -35.08 -2.84 23.65
CA VAL A 692 -33.96 -3.34 24.42
C VAL A 692 -34.22 -4.73 24.95
N HIS A 693 -33.31 -5.67 24.65
CA HIS A 693 -33.38 -7.07 25.03
C HIS A 693 -32.24 -7.40 26.00
N VAL A 694 -32.58 -8.01 27.14
CA VAL A 694 -31.55 -8.45 28.11
C VAL A 694 -31.20 -9.90 27.83
N LEU A 695 -29.90 -10.17 27.73
CA LEU A 695 -29.30 -11.49 27.57
C LEU A 695 -28.34 -11.79 28.73
N ASP A 696 -28.10 -13.06 29.02
CA ASP A 696 -27.06 -13.47 29.97
C ASP A 696 -25.66 -13.13 29.42
N SER A 697 -25.47 -13.26 28.12
CA SER A 697 -24.25 -12.86 27.41
C SER A 697 -24.55 -12.58 25.93
N ILE A 698 -23.77 -11.70 25.31
CA ILE A 698 -23.85 -11.45 23.87
C ILE A 698 -23.30 -12.69 23.13
N PRO A 699 -24.09 -13.31 22.22
CA PRO A 699 -23.62 -14.49 21.49
C PRO A 699 -22.45 -14.16 20.56
N LEU A 700 -21.46 -15.04 20.59
CA LEU A 700 -20.27 -14.96 19.72
C LEU A 700 -20.28 -16.11 18.71
N ASN A 701 -19.76 -15.85 17.52
CA ASN A 701 -19.51 -16.87 16.50
C ASN A 701 -18.20 -17.64 16.79
N ALA A 702 -17.86 -18.65 15.98
CA ALA A 702 -16.65 -19.46 16.10
C ALA A 702 -15.34 -18.66 16.06
N ASN A 703 -15.36 -17.42 15.55
CA ASN A 703 -14.22 -16.51 15.47
C ASN A 703 -14.16 -15.51 16.64
N GLY A 704 -14.97 -15.69 17.69
CA GLY A 704 -15.04 -14.80 18.83
C GLY A 704 -15.67 -13.42 18.55
N LYS A 705 -16.32 -13.23 17.40
CA LYS A 705 -17.04 -12.00 17.04
C LYS A 705 -18.53 -12.14 17.35
N THR A 706 -19.19 -11.00 17.65
CA THR A 706 -20.65 -10.96 17.86
C THR A 706 -21.40 -11.67 16.72
N ASP A 707 -22.26 -12.61 17.07
CA ASP A 707 -23.11 -13.37 16.13
C ASP A 707 -24.39 -12.59 15.81
N TYR A 708 -24.28 -11.59 14.93
CA TYR A 708 -25.42 -10.77 14.49
C TYR A 708 -26.52 -11.55 13.78
N PRO A 709 -26.26 -12.58 12.96
CA PRO A 709 -27.30 -13.44 12.41
C PRO A 709 -28.17 -14.08 13.50
N LYS A 710 -27.55 -14.60 14.54
CA LYS A 710 -28.27 -15.20 15.69
C LYS A 710 -29.12 -14.15 16.42
N LEU A 711 -28.55 -12.95 16.66
CA LEU A 711 -29.26 -11.83 17.26
C LEU A 711 -30.45 -11.37 16.40
N LYS A 712 -30.25 -11.29 15.07
CA LYS A 712 -31.32 -10.92 14.15
C LYS A 712 -32.47 -11.91 14.18
N GLY A 713 -32.19 -13.23 14.28
CA GLY A 713 -33.21 -14.25 14.47
C GLY A 713 -33.94 -14.22 15.82
N MET A 714 -33.48 -13.37 16.76
CA MET A 714 -34.13 -13.11 18.05
C MET A 714 -35.05 -11.88 18.01
N CYS A 715 -34.96 -11.03 16.97
CA CYS A 715 -35.80 -9.84 16.83
C CYS A 715 -37.27 -10.18 16.54
N ASP A 716 -37.52 -11.33 15.91
CA ASP A 716 -38.86 -11.77 15.45
C ASP A 716 -39.59 -12.63 16.50
N LYS A 717 -38.98 -12.82 17.69
CA LYS A 717 -39.56 -13.54 18.83
C LYS A 717 -39.96 -12.58 19.95
#